data_fa4b74a4c85750f4fd4bb13756ca94e4
#
_entry.id   fa4b74a4c85750f4fd4bb13756ca94e4
#
_cell.length_a   1.000
_cell.length_b   1.000
_cell.length_c   1.000
_cell.angle_alpha   90.00
_cell.angle_beta   90.00
_cell.angle_gamma   90.00
#
_symmetry.space_group_name_H-M   'P 1'
#
loop_
_entity.id
_entity.type
_entity.pdbx_description
1 polymer ?
#
loop_
_entity_poly.entity_id
_entity_poly.type
_entity_poly.pdbx_seq_one_letter_code
_entity_poly.pdbx_strand_id
1 'polypeptide(L)'
;MGIRTRRAHKHSKTHIVGFGAAGAAGFVALLIIALCLSMGAVISTWLEDLPDYTSADSYLVAEPTRVYDASGNEIATYFLQNRRSVDLDQVSPYVLKGTVDTEDKRFYQHNGVDPQGVLRAVVGQLTGRSEQGGGSSITQQLVRNTILSDEQFEMSLKRKVREAYISIQMEKMYTKDQILNMYVNTIYYGNGAYGIEAASVTYFNKHASELSIAEAATLVGLPNSPTLYDPFRNPENCVSRRNLVLDRMLEAGDISQEEHDAATAEELVLNHGELTDNAGTYPYFTDYVKQLLQQNFSSDTILQGGLKVYTTIDPDCQAAAEAAASSIVDKAGNDDVDASLVSIDNTNGYIKAMVGGQHYDTDLEGAKVNQATSRFQAGSSFKPFTLLAALNAGMSPTVVLNCNSPVKIGTTWTVQNFENSQYGYITLDTATQYSSNTAYAQVIDTIGVDKLISMAKLVGIDSTVEPYGTSTLGTSSVTPLEMAEGYSTIANNGLHRDTVAIVKIEDRNGNVVYQHEDNPEQVVDAAVAADARQVLENVFNAGHTTWYAKSYFTANQPAAGKTGTTEVYDNLWFCGFTPQYTTVVRYGNRANSGTAYFQGAHATTASVAQPIWTQYMNAVLAGVSRGSYAQPDHKATYKSNSSWTFAGTEAFANNGTYDLDSLNNPTTEEEETDEEGAEGTLTGGNGVNFTDTTGGGNTTTGGGTTGGGSAEGGNAPAGGTGGTGGGTTADPGAGTE
;
A
#
# COMPACT_ATOMS: atom_id res chain seq x y z
N MET A 1 77.96 -67.75 -7.66
CA MET A 1 77.80 -66.41 -7.01
C MET A 1 77.77 -66.66 -5.53
N GLY A 2 78.80 -66.19 -4.83
CA GLY A 2 78.98 -66.45 -3.42
C GLY A 2 78.01 -65.63 -2.51
N ILE A 3 77.74 -66.14 -1.33
CA ILE A 3 76.82 -65.56 -0.32
C ILE A 3 77.13 -64.04 -0.04
N ARG A 4 78.37 -63.57 -0.19
CA ARG A 4 78.73 -62.19 -0.05
C ARG A 4 78.17 -61.24 -1.13
N THR A 5 78.11 -61.66 -2.37
CA THR A 5 77.52 -60.90 -3.49
C THR A 5 76.00 -60.79 -3.36
N ARG A 6 75.34 -61.81 -2.84
CA ARG A 6 73.84 -61.76 -2.57
C ARG A 6 73.51 -60.81 -1.41
N ARG A 7 74.35 -60.73 -0.37
CA ARG A 7 74.16 -59.77 0.75
C ARG A 7 74.40 -58.33 0.30
N ALA A 8 75.42 -58.04 -0.51
CA ALA A 8 75.67 -56.67 -1.01
C ALA A 8 74.52 -56.19 -1.94
N HIS A 9 74.00 -57.07 -2.77
CA HIS A 9 72.85 -56.72 -3.66
C HIS A 9 71.55 -56.51 -2.88
N LYS A 10 71.30 -57.19 -1.75
CA LYS A 10 70.12 -57.04 -0.91
C LYS A 10 70.19 -55.73 -0.10
N HIS A 11 71.40 -55.32 0.36
CA HIS A 11 71.62 -54.05 1.05
C HIS A 11 71.48 -52.85 0.11
N SER A 12 71.98 -52.90 -1.12
CA SER A 12 71.85 -51.80 -2.09
C SER A 12 70.32 -51.61 -2.52
N LYS A 13 69.58 -52.66 -2.68
CA LYS A 13 68.10 -52.52 -2.98
C LYS A 13 67.34 -51.95 -1.80
N THR A 14 67.65 -52.26 -0.56
CA THR A 14 67.01 -51.67 0.63
C THR A 14 67.35 -50.21 0.79
N HIS A 15 68.57 -49.77 0.49
CA HIS A 15 68.91 -48.35 0.51
C HIS A 15 68.25 -47.57 -0.61
N ILE A 16 68.16 -48.10 -1.85
CA ILE A 16 67.47 -47.43 -2.97
C ILE A 16 65.98 -47.29 -2.71
N VAL A 17 65.32 -48.34 -2.16
CA VAL A 17 63.90 -48.25 -1.77
C VAL A 17 63.69 -47.28 -0.60
N GLY A 18 64.61 -47.27 0.38
CA GLY A 18 64.58 -46.32 1.50
C GLY A 18 64.75 -44.86 1.05
N PHE A 19 65.69 -44.58 0.15
CA PHE A 19 65.87 -43.23 -0.41
C PHE A 19 64.73 -42.82 -1.32
N GLY A 20 64.12 -43.74 -2.10
CA GLY A 20 62.92 -43.50 -2.91
C GLY A 20 61.70 -43.18 -2.06
N ALA A 21 61.47 -43.91 -0.98
CA ALA A 21 60.39 -43.67 -0.05
C ALA A 21 60.58 -42.33 0.74
N ALA A 22 61.79 -42.01 1.15
CA ALA A 22 62.12 -40.72 1.79
C ALA A 22 61.94 -39.52 0.83
N GLY A 23 62.33 -39.69 -0.43
CA GLY A 23 62.12 -38.69 -1.50
C GLY A 23 60.64 -38.47 -1.81
N ALA A 24 59.88 -39.55 -1.90
CA ALA A 24 58.41 -39.46 -2.10
C ALA A 24 57.69 -38.79 -0.90
N ALA A 25 58.08 -39.14 0.33
CA ALA A 25 57.56 -38.52 1.53
C ALA A 25 57.92 -37.00 1.61
N GLY A 26 59.19 -36.64 1.25
CA GLY A 26 59.64 -35.25 1.14
C GLY A 26 58.87 -34.47 0.07
N PHE A 27 58.59 -35.06 -1.10
CA PHE A 27 57.83 -34.43 -2.14
C PHE A 27 56.36 -34.23 -1.73
N VAL A 28 55.73 -35.21 -1.09
CA VAL A 28 54.40 -35.09 -0.51
C VAL A 28 54.34 -33.99 0.57
N ALA A 29 55.34 -33.91 1.43
CA ALA A 29 55.46 -32.85 2.43
C ALA A 29 55.59 -31.47 1.79
N LEU A 30 56.36 -31.31 0.72
CA LEU A 30 56.48 -30.06 -0.02
C LEU A 30 55.16 -29.68 -0.73
N LEU A 31 54.44 -30.64 -1.29
CA LEU A 31 53.12 -30.40 -1.86
C LEU A 31 52.13 -29.96 -0.80
N ILE A 32 52.12 -30.55 0.37
CA ILE A 32 51.28 -30.15 1.49
C ILE A 32 51.62 -28.72 1.94
N ILE A 33 52.93 -28.42 2.07
CA ILE A 33 53.39 -27.06 2.43
C ILE A 33 52.96 -26.04 1.37
N ALA A 34 53.16 -26.33 0.09
CA ALA A 34 52.71 -25.46 -1.01
C ALA A 34 51.18 -25.25 -1.01
N LEU A 35 50.44 -26.31 -0.77
CA LEU A 35 48.95 -26.24 -0.63
C LEU A 35 48.55 -25.39 0.58
N CYS A 36 49.20 -25.56 1.73
CA CYS A 36 48.94 -24.75 2.91
C CYS A 36 49.28 -23.27 2.69
N LEU A 37 50.37 -22.96 2.01
CA LEU A 37 50.74 -21.58 1.69
C LEU A 37 49.79 -20.94 0.70
N SER A 38 49.35 -21.68 -0.35
CA SER A 38 48.36 -21.18 -1.31
C SER A 38 47.00 -20.98 -0.66
N MET A 39 46.57 -21.89 0.21
CA MET A 39 45.34 -21.75 0.98
C MET A 39 45.41 -20.59 1.94
N GLY A 40 46.56 -20.37 2.60
CA GLY A 40 46.81 -19.21 3.46
C GLY A 40 46.70 -17.87 2.71
N ALA A 41 47.23 -17.79 1.48
CA ALA A 41 47.12 -16.61 0.64
C ALA A 41 45.66 -16.34 0.23
N VAL A 42 44.87 -17.37 -0.15
CA VAL A 42 43.45 -17.25 -0.46
C VAL A 42 42.65 -16.81 0.77
N ILE A 43 42.91 -17.41 1.93
CA ILE A 43 42.26 -17.00 3.17
C ILE A 43 42.59 -15.53 3.50
N SER A 44 43.81 -15.08 3.31
CA SER A 44 44.21 -13.69 3.52
C SER A 44 43.37 -12.72 2.68
N THR A 45 43.16 -13.01 1.39
CA THR A 45 42.33 -12.15 0.53
C THR A 45 40.84 -12.16 0.95
N TRP A 46 40.33 -13.25 1.52
CA TRP A 46 38.98 -13.29 2.03
C TRP A 46 38.76 -12.48 3.30
N LEU A 47 39.83 -12.14 4.01
CA LEU A 47 39.80 -11.37 5.26
C LEU A 47 40.16 -9.89 5.07
N GLU A 48 40.45 -9.43 3.84
CA GLU A 48 40.84 -8.03 3.58
C GLU A 48 39.64 -7.07 3.69
N ASP A 49 38.40 -7.51 3.30
CA ASP A 49 37.18 -6.68 3.27
C ASP A 49 36.19 -7.10 4.36
N LEU A 50 36.63 -7.29 5.60
CA LEU A 50 35.72 -7.62 6.70
C LEU A 50 34.95 -6.37 7.13
N PRO A 51 33.63 -6.51 7.41
CA PRO A 51 32.87 -5.46 8.09
C PRO A 51 33.52 -5.13 9.45
N ASP A 52 33.20 -3.94 9.97
CA ASP A 52 33.65 -3.59 11.32
C ASP A 52 32.98 -4.50 12.36
N TYR A 53 33.82 -5.36 12.95
CA TYR A 53 33.41 -6.30 14.00
C TYR A 53 33.95 -5.89 15.37
N THR A 54 34.58 -4.73 15.49
CA THR A 54 35.26 -4.28 16.70
C THR A 54 34.39 -3.39 17.58
N SER A 55 33.34 -2.79 17.00
CA SER A 55 32.39 -1.95 17.72
C SER A 55 31.32 -2.81 18.40
N ALA A 56 31.06 -2.56 19.67
CA ALA A 56 29.91 -3.16 20.39
C ALA A 56 28.58 -2.81 19.72
N ASP A 57 28.50 -1.63 19.11
CA ASP A 57 27.31 -1.15 18.41
C ASP A 57 26.97 -2.00 17.18
N SER A 58 27.96 -2.65 16.56
CA SER A 58 27.76 -3.57 15.43
C SER A 58 27.03 -4.86 15.82
N TYR A 59 26.97 -5.21 17.09
CA TYR A 59 26.33 -6.43 17.61
C TYR A 59 25.04 -6.17 18.39
N LEU A 60 24.87 -4.95 18.91
CA LEU A 60 23.82 -4.66 19.88
C LEU A 60 22.68 -3.80 19.35
N VAL A 61 22.82 -3.13 18.21
CA VAL A 61 21.88 -2.07 17.88
C VAL A 61 21.22 -2.30 16.53
N ALA A 62 20.10 -3.03 16.55
CA ALA A 62 19.05 -2.71 15.63
C ALA A 62 18.51 -1.34 16.03
N GLU A 63 18.79 -0.34 15.24
CA GLU A 63 18.17 0.96 15.41
C GLU A 63 16.85 0.97 14.66
N PRO A 64 15.79 1.49 15.30
CA PRO A 64 14.50 1.63 14.62
C PRO A 64 14.61 2.63 13.47
N THR A 65 13.87 2.38 12.42
CA THR A 65 13.63 3.40 11.40
C THR A 65 12.71 4.48 11.96
N ARG A 66 13.12 5.73 11.87
CA ARG A 66 12.36 6.88 12.30
C ARG A 66 11.81 7.63 11.12
N VAL A 67 10.54 7.95 11.16
CA VAL A 67 9.83 8.68 10.10
C VAL A 67 9.49 10.08 10.60
N TYR A 68 9.84 11.07 9.80
CA TYR A 68 9.67 12.48 10.13
C TYR A 68 8.70 13.16 9.16
N ASP A 69 7.88 14.08 9.68
CA ASP A 69 7.06 14.99 8.87
C ASP A 69 7.91 16.05 8.15
N ALA A 70 7.27 16.91 7.36
CA ALA A 70 7.93 17.99 6.64
C ALA A 70 8.53 19.06 7.56
N SER A 71 8.11 19.13 8.83
CA SER A 71 8.63 20.03 9.86
C SER A 71 9.77 19.41 10.68
N GLY A 72 10.08 18.12 10.45
CA GLY A 72 11.13 17.38 11.15
C GLY A 72 10.67 16.77 12.48
N ASN A 73 9.39 16.71 12.78
CA ASN A 73 8.87 16.00 13.94
C ASN A 73 8.79 14.51 13.63
N GLU A 74 9.15 13.66 14.59
CA GLU A 74 8.99 12.23 14.47
C GLU A 74 7.50 11.85 14.52
N ILE A 75 7.02 11.18 13.47
CA ILE A 75 5.61 10.77 13.33
C ILE A 75 5.41 9.27 13.45
N ALA A 76 6.42 8.47 13.19
CA ALA A 76 6.38 7.03 13.39
C ALA A 76 7.77 6.46 13.62
N THR A 77 7.80 5.31 14.28
CA THR A 77 9.00 4.52 14.49
C THR A 77 8.72 3.09 14.06
N TYR A 78 9.39 2.62 12.99
CA TYR A 78 9.30 1.23 12.60
C TYR A 78 10.39 0.44 13.31
N PHE A 79 9.99 -0.37 14.22
CA PHE A 79 10.85 -1.30 14.90
C PHE A 79 10.10 -2.61 15.07
N LEU A 80 10.85 -3.66 15.24
CA LEU A 80 10.27 -4.88 15.74
C LEU A 80 9.76 -4.61 17.15
N GLN A 81 8.47 -4.54 17.30
CA GLN A 81 7.79 -4.17 18.54
C GLN A 81 8.08 -5.15 19.64
N ASN A 82 9.00 -5.63 20.02
CA ASN A 82 9.43 -6.41 21.16
C ASN A 82 10.93 -6.76 21.13
N ARG A 83 11.76 -5.96 20.47
CA ARG A 83 13.15 -6.00 20.80
C ARG A 83 13.39 -5.22 22.08
N ARG A 84 12.79 -5.70 23.13
CA ARG A 84 13.21 -5.38 24.47
C ARG A 84 14.39 -6.27 24.72
N SER A 85 15.59 -5.76 24.52
CA SER A 85 16.77 -6.44 25.02
C SER A 85 16.58 -6.64 26.51
N VAL A 86 16.56 -7.87 26.92
CA VAL A 86 16.43 -8.27 28.33
C VAL A 86 17.75 -8.81 28.81
N ASP A 87 18.09 -8.53 30.04
CA ASP A 87 19.28 -9.14 30.67
C ASP A 87 19.05 -10.64 30.90
N LEU A 88 20.14 -11.43 30.99
CA LEU A 88 20.01 -12.88 31.15
C LEU A 88 19.19 -13.31 32.38
N ASP A 89 19.18 -12.50 33.45
CA ASP A 89 18.38 -12.73 34.64
C ASP A 89 16.86 -12.50 34.44
N GLN A 90 16.50 -11.84 33.34
CA GLN A 90 15.11 -11.63 32.88
C GLN A 90 14.67 -12.68 31.86
N VAL A 91 15.52 -13.66 31.54
CA VAL A 91 15.19 -14.78 30.65
C VAL A 91 15.06 -16.07 31.44
N SER A 92 14.04 -16.87 31.15
CA SER A 92 13.88 -18.18 31.77
C SER A 92 15.17 -19.00 31.66
N PRO A 93 15.69 -19.58 32.76
CA PRO A 93 16.89 -20.39 32.74
C PRO A 93 16.80 -21.59 31.78
N TYR A 94 15.58 -22.05 31.49
CA TYR A 94 15.34 -23.15 30.55
C TYR A 94 15.60 -22.74 29.10
N VAL A 95 15.37 -21.46 28.74
CA VAL A 95 15.76 -20.92 27.43
C VAL A 95 17.26 -20.91 27.27
N LEU A 96 17.99 -20.37 28.28
CA LEU A 96 19.45 -20.24 28.22
C LEU A 96 20.14 -21.60 28.12
N LYS A 97 19.74 -22.54 28.99
CA LYS A 97 20.25 -23.90 29.01
C LYS A 97 19.87 -24.67 27.75
N GLY A 98 18.58 -24.65 27.37
CA GLY A 98 18.10 -25.31 26.18
C GLY A 98 18.77 -24.81 24.88
N THR A 99 19.08 -23.50 24.82
CA THR A 99 19.84 -22.91 23.70
C THR A 99 21.24 -23.50 23.61
N VAL A 100 21.96 -23.55 24.75
CA VAL A 100 23.32 -24.13 24.78
C VAL A 100 23.29 -25.62 24.46
N ASP A 101 22.38 -26.38 25.05
CA ASP A 101 22.25 -27.84 24.84
C ASP A 101 21.87 -28.19 23.42
N THR A 102 21.10 -27.30 22.78
CA THR A 102 20.58 -27.54 21.45
C THR A 102 21.52 -27.09 20.35
N GLU A 103 22.07 -25.88 20.47
CA GLU A 103 22.84 -25.27 19.42
C GLU A 103 24.35 -25.50 19.57
N ASP A 104 24.85 -25.55 20.81
CA ASP A 104 26.28 -25.61 21.08
C ASP A 104 26.62 -26.20 22.44
N LYS A 105 26.49 -27.53 22.61
CA LYS A 105 26.72 -28.25 23.89
C LYS A 105 28.04 -27.93 24.60
N ARG A 106 29.02 -27.39 23.90
CA ARG A 106 30.36 -27.05 24.44
C ARG A 106 30.65 -25.56 24.39
N PHE A 107 29.60 -24.74 24.31
CA PHE A 107 29.73 -23.30 24.20
C PHE A 107 30.71 -22.70 25.18
N TYR A 108 30.64 -23.09 26.45
CA TYR A 108 31.55 -22.61 27.51
C TYR A 108 32.97 -23.22 27.48
N GLN A 109 33.28 -24.15 26.55
CA GLN A 109 34.51 -24.90 26.51
C GLN A 109 35.43 -24.55 25.34
N HIS A 110 34.97 -23.83 24.33
CA HIS A 110 35.72 -23.42 23.15
C HIS A 110 35.78 -21.89 23.02
N ASN A 111 36.60 -21.39 22.08
CA ASN A 111 36.80 -19.96 21.82
C ASN A 111 36.32 -19.59 20.39
N GLY A 112 35.04 -19.41 20.19
CA GLY A 112 34.40 -18.99 18.94
C GLY A 112 34.04 -20.12 17.98
N VAL A 113 34.87 -21.11 17.84
CA VAL A 113 34.68 -22.27 16.96
C VAL A 113 34.87 -23.54 17.77
N ASP A 114 33.96 -24.52 17.61
CA ASP A 114 34.06 -25.85 18.19
C ASP A 114 34.77 -26.83 17.22
N PRO A 115 36.07 -27.13 17.36
CA PRO A 115 36.79 -28.03 16.46
C PRO A 115 36.21 -29.46 16.43
N GLN A 116 35.70 -29.95 17.56
CA GLN A 116 35.11 -31.30 17.62
C GLN A 116 33.72 -31.33 16.98
N GLY A 117 32.93 -30.24 17.11
CA GLY A 117 31.68 -30.07 16.43
C GLY A 117 31.85 -30.05 14.90
N VAL A 118 32.81 -29.29 14.42
CA VAL A 118 33.18 -29.23 13.00
C VAL A 118 33.60 -30.62 12.49
N LEU A 119 34.46 -31.33 13.21
CA LEU A 119 34.90 -32.66 12.84
C LEU A 119 33.71 -33.65 12.77
N ARG A 120 32.85 -33.60 13.78
CA ARG A 120 31.64 -34.43 13.83
C ARG A 120 30.70 -34.15 12.63
N ALA A 121 30.47 -32.88 12.30
CA ALA A 121 29.66 -32.46 11.14
C ALA A 121 30.24 -32.97 9.82
N VAL A 122 31.55 -32.87 9.61
CA VAL A 122 32.24 -33.38 8.42
C VAL A 122 32.13 -34.89 8.33
N VAL A 123 32.35 -35.62 9.41
CA VAL A 123 32.22 -37.11 9.43
C VAL A 123 30.74 -37.49 9.22
N GLY A 124 29.79 -36.79 9.80
CA GLY A 124 28.35 -37.04 9.61
C GLY A 124 27.95 -36.88 8.13
N GLN A 125 28.44 -35.80 7.48
CA GLN A 125 28.20 -35.57 6.06
C GLN A 125 28.81 -36.63 5.16
N LEU A 126 30.02 -37.10 5.46
CA LEU A 126 30.71 -38.17 4.71
C LEU A 126 30.07 -39.53 4.91
N THR A 127 29.44 -39.80 6.04
CA THR A 127 28.84 -41.09 6.39
C THR A 127 27.33 -41.15 6.15
N GLY A 128 26.71 -40.05 5.66
CA GLY A 128 25.27 -39.97 5.44
C GLY A 128 24.43 -39.97 6.73
N ARG A 129 25.07 -39.76 7.89
CA ARG A 129 24.43 -39.66 9.21
C ARG A 129 24.37 -38.23 9.70
N SER A 130 23.79 -37.31 8.92
CA SER A 130 23.74 -35.88 9.22
C SER A 130 22.64 -35.48 10.21
N GLU A 131 22.05 -36.42 10.94
CA GLU A 131 20.79 -36.17 11.69
C GLU A 131 20.93 -35.39 12.99
N GLN A 132 22.10 -35.02 13.47
CA GLN A 132 22.20 -34.45 14.83
C GLN A 132 23.11 -33.24 14.96
N GLY A 133 22.60 -32.07 14.60
CA GLY A 133 23.13 -30.78 15.00
C GLY A 133 24.10 -30.15 14.00
N GLY A 134 23.95 -28.86 13.75
CA GLY A 134 24.86 -28.04 12.94
C GLY A 134 26.25 -27.98 13.56
N GLY A 135 27.29 -27.91 12.74
CA GLY A 135 28.68 -27.73 13.18
C GLY A 135 29.06 -26.26 13.49
N SER A 136 28.10 -25.33 13.56
CA SER A 136 28.33 -23.92 13.84
C SER A 136 28.07 -23.63 15.32
N SER A 137 28.96 -22.90 15.99
CA SER A 137 28.78 -22.46 17.37
C SER A 137 27.72 -21.34 17.49
N ILE A 138 27.23 -21.07 18.69
CA ILE A 138 26.35 -19.91 19.00
C ILE A 138 27.03 -18.61 18.55
N THR A 139 28.33 -18.43 18.80
CA THR A 139 29.11 -17.28 18.37
C THR A 139 29.13 -17.14 16.86
N GLN A 140 29.29 -18.26 16.11
CA GLN A 140 29.25 -18.24 14.65
C GLN A 140 27.87 -17.90 14.10
N GLN A 141 26.82 -18.37 14.74
CA GLN A 141 25.44 -18.03 14.36
C GLN A 141 25.15 -16.54 14.63
N LEU A 142 25.60 -16.01 15.77
CA LEU A 142 25.48 -14.58 16.09
C LEU A 142 26.19 -13.73 15.04
N VAL A 143 27.45 -14.02 14.73
CA VAL A 143 28.24 -13.30 13.69
C VAL A 143 27.55 -13.35 12.33
N ARG A 144 27.03 -14.51 11.92
CA ARG A 144 26.30 -14.67 10.66
C ARG A 144 25.05 -13.80 10.59
N ASN A 145 24.29 -13.70 11.69
CA ASN A 145 23.01 -13.01 11.74
C ASN A 145 23.14 -11.50 12.03
N THR A 146 24.35 -11.02 12.37
CA THR A 146 24.63 -9.61 12.66
C THR A 146 25.65 -9.03 11.67
N ILE A 147 26.93 -9.31 11.86
CA ILE A 147 28.05 -8.73 11.10
C ILE A 147 28.08 -9.16 9.64
N LEU A 148 27.70 -10.41 9.34
CA LEU A 148 27.66 -10.98 8.02
C LEU A 148 26.21 -11.18 7.53
N SER A 149 25.30 -10.30 7.93
CA SER A 149 23.89 -10.35 7.54
C SER A 149 23.70 -10.36 6.01
N ASP A 150 24.47 -9.57 5.30
CA ASP A 150 24.44 -9.50 3.83
C ASP A 150 24.91 -10.81 3.16
N GLU A 151 25.74 -11.59 3.85
CA GLU A 151 26.27 -12.87 3.39
C GLU A 151 25.50 -14.08 3.99
N GLN A 152 24.51 -13.88 4.85
CA GLN A 152 23.90 -14.96 5.66
C GLN A 152 23.34 -16.13 4.85
N PHE A 153 22.83 -15.86 3.65
CA PHE A 153 22.29 -16.87 2.73
C PHE A 153 23.31 -17.45 1.75
N GLU A 154 24.56 -16.92 1.72
CA GLU A 154 25.60 -17.47 0.88
C GLU A 154 26.09 -18.83 1.41
N MET A 155 26.01 -19.88 0.59
CA MET A 155 26.59 -21.19 0.90
C MET A 155 28.04 -21.27 0.41
N SER A 156 28.92 -20.34 0.86
CA SER A 156 30.31 -20.26 0.40
C SER A 156 31.31 -20.61 1.51
N LEU A 157 32.44 -21.20 1.12
CA LEU A 157 33.57 -21.44 2.04
C LEU A 157 34.16 -20.11 2.52
N LYS A 158 34.15 -19.08 1.68
CA LYS A 158 34.58 -17.72 2.01
C LYS A 158 33.84 -17.22 3.25
N ARG A 159 32.48 -17.23 3.20
CA ARG A 159 31.65 -16.83 4.32
C ARG A 159 31.97 -17.62 5.60
N LYS A 160 32.11 -18.95 5.50
CA LYS A 160 32.43 -19.79 6.67
C LYS A 160 33.78 -19.46 7.31
N VAL A 161 34.80 -19.10 6.51
CA VAL A 161 36.10 -18.66 7.02
C VAL A 161 35.99 -17.30 7.71
N ARG A 162 35.26 -16.35 7.11
CA ARG A 162 35.00 -15.02 7.68
C ARG A 162 34.25 -15.13 9.01
N GLU A 163 33.16 -15.93 9.03
CA GLU A 163 32.37 -16.25 10.21
C GLU A 163 33.24 -16.81 11.35
N ALA A 164 34.07 -17.82 11.05
CA ALA A 164 34.95 -18.42 12.02
C ALA A 164 36.03 -17.43 12.57
N TYR A 165 36.60 -16.62 11.68
CA TYR A 165 37.61 -15.62 12.07
C TYR A 165 37.01 -14.56 13.01
N ILE A 166 35.85 -13.96 12.63
CA ILE A 166 35.18 -12.94 13.44
C ILE A 166 34.75 -13.52 14.79
N SER A 167 34.23 -14.76 14.80
CA SER A 167 33.82 -15.46 16.03
C SER A 167 34.97 -15.62 17.02
N ILE A 168 36.17 -15.96 16.53
CA ILE A 168 37.35 -16.06 17.38
C ILE A 168 37.76 -14.67 17.90
N GLN A 169 37.62 -13.60 17.13
CA GLN A 169 37.92 -12.25 17.60
C GLN A 169 36.87 -11.79 18.62
N MET A 170 35.59 -12.07 18.39
CA MET A 170 34.49 -11.73 19.29
C MET A 170 34.69 -12.32 20.68
N GLU A 171 35.08 -13.58 20.78
CA GLU A 171 35.33 -14.24 22.07
C GLU A 171 36.61 -13.78 22.82
N LYS A 172 37.44 -12.93 22.19
CA LYS A 172 38.48 -12.20 22.87
C LYS A 172 37.98 -10.90 23.49
N MET A 173 36.89 -10.35 22.99
CA MET A 173 36.34 -9.04 23.40
C MET A 173 35.23 -9.19 24.42
N TYR A 174 34.43 -10.27 24.31
CA TYR A 174 33.21 -10.47 25.11
C TYR A 174 33.27 -11.79 25.90
N THR A 175 32.66 -11.81 27.08
CA THR A 175 32.47 -13.03 27.84
C THR A 175 31.41 -13.93 27.19
N LYS A 176 31.39 -15.21 27.54
CA LYS A 176 30.39 -16.18 27.06
C LYS A 176 28.97 -15.74 27.37
N ASP A 177 28.72 -15.21 28.57
CA ASP A 177 27.40 -14.74 28.98
C ASP A 177 26.97 -13.49 28.17
N GLN A 178 27.92 -12.58 27.89
CA GLN A 178 27.63 -11.45 26.99
C GLN A 178 27.27 -11.93 25.59
N ILE A 179 28.00 -12.90 25.04
CA ILE A 179 27.69 -13.49 23.71
C ILE A 179 26.34 -14.20 23.71
N LEU A 180 26.04 -14.96 24.77
CA LEU A 180 24.73 -15.63 24.90
C LEU A 180 23.59 -14.60 25.00
N ASN A 181 23.80 -13.52 25.78
CA ASN A 181 22.84 -12.42 25.87
C ASN A 181 22.58 -11.76 24.50
N MET A 182 23.65 -11.44 23.76
CA MET A 182 23.53 -10.93 22.41
C MET A 182 22.76 -11.89 21.48
N TYR A 183 23.05 -13.19 21.58
CA TYR A 183 22.42 -14.22 20.76
C TYR A 183 20.90 -14.31 21.02
N VAL A 184 20.48 -14.52 22.25
CA VAL A 184 19.05 -14.70 22.59
C VAL A 184 18.22 -13.44 22.30
N ASN A 185 18.84 -12.26 22.35
CA ASN A 185 18.20 -10.98 22.03
C ASN A 185 18.21 -10.63 20.53
N THR A 186 18.91 -11.41 19.67
CA THR A 186 19.13 -11.04 18.27
C THR A 186 18.51 -12.05 17.29
N ILE A 187 18.54 -13.35 17.66
CA ILE A 187 18.15 -14.40 16.73
C ILE A 187 16.68 -14.31 16.32
N TYR A 188 16.38 -14.69 15.08
CA TYR A 188 15.02 -14.72 14.53
C TYR A 188 14.26 -16.00 14.95
N TYR A 189 13.11 -15.82 15.58
CA TYR A 189 12.26 -16.90 16.07
C TYR A 189 11.01 -17.15 15.19
N GLY A 190 10.87 -16.49 14.05
CA GLY A 190 9.69 -16.59 13.18
C GLY A 190 8.63 -15.52 13.48
N ASN A 191 7.64 -15.38 12.57
CA ASN A 191 6.50 -14.46 12.69
C ASN A 191 6.89 -13.02 13.09
N GLY A 192 8.02 -12.52 12.55
CA GLY A 192 8.51 -11.17 12.85
C GLY A 192 9.20 -11.03 14.23
N ALA A 193 9.30 -12.09 15.03
CA ALA A 193 9.89 -12.05 16.36
C ALA A 193 11.42 -12.21 16.29
N TYR A 194 12.14 -11.15 16.60
CA TYR A 194 13.60 -11.15 16.79
C TYR A 194 13.89 -10.95 18.27
N GLY A 195 14.66 -11.86 18.83
CA GLY A 195 14.93 -11.93 20.27
C GLY A 195 13.87 -12.65 21.08
N ILE A 196 14.30 -13.16 22.22
CA ILE A 196 13.51 -14.09 23.04
C ILE A 196 12.29 -13.43 23.69
N GLU A 197 12.39 -12.17 24.11
CA GLU A 197 11.27 -11.44 24.69
C GLU A 197 10.17 -11.22 23.65
N ALA A 198 10.56 -10.82 22.42
CA ALA A 198 9.64 -10.68 21.31
C ALA A 198 8.95 -12.01 20.97
N ALA A 199 9.70 -13.10 20.91
CA ALA A 199 9.16 -14.42 20.65
C ALA A 199 8.19 -14.88 21.77
N SER A 200 8.55 -14.64 23.03
CA SER A 200 7.72 -14.97 24.18
C SER A 200 6.36 -14.27 24.12
N VAL A 201 6.35 -12.99 23.83
CA VAL A 201 5.10 -12.23 23.66
C VAL A 201 4.32 -12.69 22.42
N THR A 202 4.99 -12.84 21.28
CA THR A 202 4.33 -13.25 20.03
C THR A 202 3.59 -14.58 20.14
N TYR A 203 4.22 -15.57 20.77
CA TYR A 203 3.65 -16.93 20.80
C TYR A 203 2.84 -17.23 22.05
N PHE A 204 3.16 -16.60 23.17
CA PHE A 204 2.59 -16.95 24.49
C PHE A 204 2.02 -15.75 25.26
N ASN A 205 2.20 -14.52 24.76
CA ASN A 205 1.78 -13.29 25.45
C ASN A 205 2.28 -13.21 26.90
N LYS A 206 3.56 -13.57 27.10
CA LYS A 206 4.26 -13.64 28.39
C LYS A 206 5.64 -13.01 28.27
N HIS A 207 6.21 -12.57 29.40
CA HIS A 207 7.62 -12.21 29.46
C HIS A 207 8.52 -13.44 29.32
N ALA A 208 9.72 -13.26 28.77
CA ALA A 208 10.68 -14.36 28.60
C ALA A 208 11.09 -15.04 29.91
N SER A 209 11.00 -14.33 31.04
CA SER A 209 11.22 -14.89 32.40
C SER A 209 10.13 -15.85 32.89
N GLU A 210 8.93 -15.77 32.31
CA GLU A 210 7.74 -16.51 32.75
C GLU A 210 7.50 -17.81 31.95
N LEU A 211 8.36 -18.09 30.95
CA LEU A 211 8.23 -19.26 30.11
C LEU A 211 8.38 -20.56 30.89
N SER A 212 7.42 -21.51 30.71
CA SER A 212 7.52 -22.88 31.20
C SER A 212 8.64 -23.65 30.48
N ILE A 213 8.97 -24.85 30.92
CA ILE A 213 9.97 -25.70 30.28
C ILE A 213 9.53 -26.04 28.85
N ALA A 214 8.25 -26.37 28.65
CA ALA A 214 7.72 -26.71 27.33
C ALA A 214 7.68 -25.50 26.37
N GLU A 215 7.28 -24.32 26.87
CA GLU A 215 7.29 -23.06 26.11
C GLU A 215 8.72 -22.63 25.75
N ALA A 216 9.64 -22.68 26.70
CA ALA A 216 11.06 -22.40 26.49
C ALA A 216 11.66 -23.33 25.41
N ALA A 217 11.43 -24.65 25.54
CA ALA A 217 11.90 -25.64 24.56
C ALA A 217 11.27 -25.43 23.17
N THR A 218 10.02 -24.97 23.11
CA THR A 218 9.35 -24.59 21.87
C THR A 218 10.11 -23.44 21.18
N LEU A 219 10.33 -22.34 21.88
CA LEU A 219 11.04 -21.18 21.30
C LEU A 219 12.48 -21.53 20.90
N VAL A 220 13.24 -22.26 21.75
CA VAL A 220 14.58 -22.71 21.44
C VAL A 220 14.64 -23.54 20.15
N GLY A 221 13.56 -24.25 19.82
CA GLY A 221 13.47 -25.05 18.60
C GLY A 221 13.35 -24.25 17.30
N LEU A 222 12.76 -23.04 17.34
CA LEU A 222 12.37 -22.26 16.17
C LEU A 222 13.53 -21.76 15.30
N PRO A 223 14.65 -21.20 15.84
CA PRO A 223 15.70 -20.58 15.04
C PRO A 223 16.35 -21.49 14.00
N ASN A 224 16.28 -22.80 14.18
CA ASN A 224 16.83 -23.76 13.23
C ASN A 224 16.13 -23.71 11.85
N SER A 225 14.82 -23.55 11.81
CA SER A 225 14.02 -23.32 10.60
C SER A 225 12.67 -22.71 11.00
N PRO A 226 12.58 -21.38 11.13
CA PRO A 226 11.40 -20.70 11.69
C PRO A 226 10.12 -20.97 10.89
N THR A 227 10.20 -21.08 9.57
CA THR A 227 9.03 -21.39 8.72
C THR A 227 8.57 -22.85 8.85
N LEU A 228 9.51 -23.80 8.96
CA LEU A 228 9.17 -25.22 9.08
C LEU A 228 8.57 -25.57 10.45
N TYR A 229 9.07 -24.90 11.48
CA TYR A 229 8.66 -25.14 12.88
C TYR A 229 7.69 -24.09 13.39
N ASP A 230 7.11 -23.25 12.52
CA ASP A 230 6.11 -22.25 12.88
C ASP A 230 4.91 -22.90 13.60
N PRO A 231 4.68 -22.60 14.88
CA PRO A 231 3.64 -23.28 15.67
C PRO A 231 2.22 -22.93 15.20
N PHE A 232 2.01 -21.78 14.53
CA PHE A 232 0.71 -21.42 13.98
C PHE A 232 0.39 -22.17 12.69
N ARG A 233 1.41 -22.48 11.88
CA ARG A 233 1.24 -23.11 10.55
C ARG A 233 1.53 -24.60 10.55
N ASN A 234 2.49 -25.02 11.37
CA ASN A 234 3.03 -26.38 11.39
C ASN A 234 3.16 -26.93 12.83
N PRO A 235 2.06 -27.01 13.63
CA PRO A 235 2.12 -27.36 15.05
C PRO A 235 2.76 -28.72 15.30
N GLU A 236 2.53 -29.72 14.45
CA GLU A 236 3.11 -31.07 14.61
C GLU A 236 4.65 -31.04 14.47
N ASN A 237 5.18 -30.31 13.49
CA ASN A 237 6.61 -30.13 13.33
C ASN A 237 7.23 -29.37 14.50
N CYS A 238 6.51 -28.36 14.99
CA CYS A 238 6.91 -27.58 16.15
C CYS A 238 7.01 -28.45 17.40
N VAL A 239 5.98 -29.24 17.71
CA VAL A 239 5.99 -30.18 18.84
C VAL A 239 7.10 -31.22 18.74
N SER A 240 7.31 -31.79 17.54
CA SER A 240 8.43 -32.72 17.30
C SER A 240 9.79 -32.06 17.58
N ARG A 241 9.96 -30.81 17.15
CA ARG A 241 11.19 -30.04 17.39
C ARG A 241 11.35 -29.66 18.87
N ARG A 242 10.27 -29.26 19.55
CA ARG A 242 10.24 -29.03 21.00
C ARG A 242 10.73 -30.25 21.78
N ASN A 243 10.18 -31.42 21.45
CA ASN A 243 10.54 -32.66 22.14
C ASN A 243 12.02 -33.01 21.93
N LEU A 244 12.59 -32.76 20.74
CA LEU A 244 14.04 -32.92 20.52
C LEU A 244 14.87 -31.98 21.41
N VAL A 245 14.39 -30.74 21.67
CA VAL A 245 15.06 -29.81 22.59
C VAL A 245 14.99 -30.36 24.01
N LEU A 246 13.82 -30.84 24.45
CA LEU A 246 13.64 -31.46 25.77
C LEU A 246 14.55 -32.69 25.97
N ASP A 247 14.67 -33.57 24.94
CA ASP A 247 15.58 -34.71 24.97
C ASP A 247 17.04 -34.25 25.20
N ARG A 248 17.47 -33.15 24.57
CA ARG A 248 18.82 -32.61 24.72
C ARG A 248 19.08 -32.01 26.09
N MET A 249 18.09 -31.30 26.64
CA MET A 249 18.15 -30.76 27.99
C MET A 249 18.21 -31.88 29.06
N LEU A 250 17.47 -32.97 28.85
CA LEU A 250 17.57 -34.14 29.69
C LEU A 250 18.95 -34.82 29.57
N GLU A 251 19.46 -35.00 28.35
CA GLU A 251 20.80 -35.57 28.10
C GLU A 251 21.93 -34.72 28.72
N ALA A 252 21.77 -33.40 28.76
CA ALA A 252 22.68 -32.49 29.45
C ALA A 252 22.56 -32.50 30.94
N GLY A 253 21.44 -32.97 31.52
CA GLY A 253 21.14 -32.98 32.94
C GLY A 253 20.59 -31.65 33.43
N ASP A 254 20.08 -30.79 32.56
CA ASP A 254 19.54 -29.47 32.87
C ASP A 254 18.07 -29.52 33.26
N ILE A 255 17.38 -30.61 32.96
CA ILE A 255 16.07 -31.00 33.46
C ILE A 255 16.08 -32.44 33.93
N SER A 256 15.24 -32.80 34.92
CA SER A 256 15.05 -34.16 35.39
C SER A 256 14.16 -34.97 34.44
N GLN A 257 14.13 -36.31 34.61
CA GLN A 257 13.25 -37.18 33.84
C GLN A 257 11.77 -36.82 34.08
N GLU A 258 11.40 -36.43 35.28
CA GLU A 258 10.02 -36.06 35.61
C GLU A 258 9.61 -34.75 34.95
N GLU A 259 10.50 -33.75 34.88
CA GLU A 259 10.28 -32.49 34.17
C GLU A 259 10.20 -32.70 32.67
N HIS A 260 11.08 -33.55 32.10
CA HIS A 260 11.04 -33.91 30.69
C HIS A 260 9.71 -34.58 30.30
N ASP A 261 9.26 -35.58 31.07
CA ASP A 261 8.03 -36.32 30.78
C ASP A 261 6.81 -35.41 30.91
N ALA A 262 6.79 -34.53 31.91
CA ALA A 262 5.75 -33.52 32.09
C ALA A 262 5.70 -32.52 30.93
N ALA A 263 6.85 -31.94 30.55
CA ALA A 263 6.94 -30.95 29.45
C ALA A 263 6.65 -31.56 28.07
N THR A 264 7.00 -32.83 27.85
CA THR A 264 6.68 -33.55 26.62
C THR A 264 5.17 -33.82 26.50
N ALA A 265 4.50 -34.12 27.62
CA ALA A 265 3.06 -34.35 27.65
C ALA A 265 2.22 -33.06 27.66
N GLU A 266 2.84 -31.91 27.90
CA GLU A 266 2.18 -30.60 27.89
C GLU A 266 1.68 -30.24 26.47
N GLU A 267 0.38 -29.90 26.37
CA GLU A 267 -0.22 -29.45 25.11
C GLU A 267 0.35 -28.09 24.73
N LEU A 268 0.65 -27.91 23.43
CA LEU A 268 1.10 -26.63 22.90
C LEU A 268 -0.10 -25.66 22.81
N VAL A 269 -0.22 -24.79 23.79
CA VAL A 269 -1.25 -23.74 23.83
C VAL A 269 -0.60 -22.41 23.42
N LEU A 270 -1.02 -21.87 22.30
CA LEU A 270 -0.56 -20.56 21.81
C LEU A 270 -1.52 -19.48 22.30
N ASN A 271 -0.96 -18.40 22.80
CA ASN A 271 -1.66 -17.17 23.12
C ASN A 271 -1.00 -16.02 22.37
N HIS A 272 -1.55 -15.69 21.21
CA HIS A 272 -0.96 -14.67 20.35
C HIS A 272 -1.06 -13.29 21.01
N GLY A 273 0.06 -12.74 21.43
CA GLY A 273 0.16 -11.33 21.79
C GLY A 273 0.22 -10.49 20.51
N GLU A 274 -0.66 -9.53 20.37
CA GLU A 274 -0.58 -8.58 19.27
C GLU A 274 0.70 -7.75 19.42
N LEU A 275 1.56 -7.88 18.42
CA LEU A 275 2.60 -6.92 18.14
C LEU A 275 1.90 -5.70 17.51
N THR A 276 1.32 -4.84 18.33
CA THR A 276 0.80 -3.58 17.82
C THR A 276 2.00 -2.74 17.37
N ASP A 277 2.24 -2.70 16.06
CA ASP A 277 3.02 -1.62 15.47
C ASP A 277 2.45 -0.31 16.04
N ASN A 278 3.28 0.50 16.63
CA ASN A 278 2.85 1.85 16.98
C ASN A 278 2.66 2.57 15.63
N ALA A 279 1.44 2.58 15.13
CA ALA A 279 1.11 3.10 13.80
C ALA A 279 1.49 4.58 13.63
N GLY A 280 1.98 5.20 14.70
CA GLY A 280 2.43 6.58 14.68
C GLY A 280 1.29 7.58 14.66
N THR A 281 1.65 8.84 14.46
CA THR A 281 0.71 9.96 14.55
C THR A 281 -0.29 10.00 13.38
N TYR A 282 0.07 9.54 12.18
CA TYR A 282 -0.77 9.54 10.97
C TYR A 282 -0.80 8.13 10.36
N PRO A 283 -1.57 7.18 10.97
CA PRO A 283 -1.38 5.75 10.72
C PRO A 283 -1.53 5.34 9.26
N TYR A 284 -2.52 5.85 8.54
CA TYR A 284 -2.70 5.53 7.11
C TYR A 284 -1.53 6.02 6.25
N PHE A 285 -0.99 7.21 6.55
CA PHE A 285 0.15 7.75 5.82
C PHE A 285 1.44 7.01 6.17
N THR A 286 1.68 6.72 7.45
CA THR A 286 2.88 5.99 7.88
C THR A 286 2.88 4.55 7.40
N ASP A 287 1.73 3.88 7.33
CA ASP A 287 1.61 2.57 6.68
C ASP A 287 1.91 2.64 5.18
N TYR A 288 1.46 3.69 4.50
CA TYR A 288 1.81 3.91 3.09
C TYR A 288 3.31 4.12 2.90
N VAL A 289 3.96 4.92 3.74
CA VAL A 289 5.43 5.10 3.75
C VAL A 289 6.14 3.76 3.98
N LYS A 290 5.66 2.93 4.92
CA LYS A 290 6.20 1.59 5.16
C LYS A 290 6.12 0.69 3.92
N GLN A 291 4.99 0.72 3.21
CA GLN A 291 4.82 -0.02 1.95
C GLN A 291 5.80 0.45 0.87
N LEU A 292 6.04 1.77 0.73
CA LEU A 292 7.04 2.31 -0.20
C LEU A 292 8.47 1.87 0.16
N LEU A 293 8.81 1.86 1.44
CA LEU A 293 10.11 1.36 1.90
C LEU A 293 10.29 -0.13 1.57
N GLN A 294 9.25 -0.96 1.75
CA GLN A 294 9.27 -2.40 1.45
C GLN A 294 9.49 -2.73 -0.02
N GLN A 295 9.26 -1.79 -0.93
CA GLN A 295 9.56 -1.98 -2.36
C GLN A 295 11.06 -1.94 -2.65
N ASN A 296 11.86 -1.23 -1.82
CA ASN A 296 13.27 -0.96 -2.09
C ASN A 296 14.23 -1.47 -1.01
N PHE A 297 13.74 -1.79 0.18
CA PHE A 297 14.54 -2.22 1.32
C PHE A 297 14.02 -3.54 1.88
N SER A 298 14.92 -4.37 2.39
CA SER A 298 14.54 -5.58 3.12
C SER A 298 13.81 -5.22 4.43
N SER A 299 12.98 -6.14 4.93
CA SER A 299 12.32 -5.97 6.24
C SER A 299 13.34 -5.73 7.35
N ASP A 300 14.48 -6.40 7.30
CA ASP A 300 15.55 -6.21 8.28
C ASP A 300 16.14 -4.80 8.23
N THR A 301 16.36 -4.26 7.03
CA THR A 301 16.82 -2.87 6.85
C THR A 301 15.81 -1.86 7.37
N ILE A 302 14.52 -2.07 7.10
CA ILE A 302 13.45 -1.18 7.57
C ILE A 302 13.31 -1.24 9.09
N LEU A 303 13.39 -2.42 9.67
CA LEU A 303 13.07 -2.62 11.09
C LEU A 303 14.28 -2.52 12.02
N GLN A 304 15.51 -2.60 11.47
CA GLN A 304 16.74 -2.68 12.24
C GLN A 304 17.88 -1.80 11.70
N GLY A 305 17.72 -1.26 10.50
CA GLY A 305 18.79 -0.53 9.81
C GLY A 305 19.02 0.90 10.32
N GLY A 306 18.14 1.42 11.20
CA GLY A 306 18.27 2.77 11.73
C GLY A 306 18.06 3.85 10.66
N LEU A 307 17.18 3.61 9.70
CA LEU A 307 16.88 4.59 8.66
C LEU A 307 16.21 5.84 9.26
N LYS A 308 16.52 6.99 8.70
CA LYS A 308 15.81 8.26 8.95
C LYS A 308 15.08 8.64 7.67
N VAL A 309 13.77 8.55 7.70
CA VAL A 309 12.88 8.77 6.56
C VAL A 309 12.22 10.14 6.70
N TYR A 310 12.55 11.06 5.81
CA TYR A 310 11.97 12.40 5.78
C TYR A 310 10.84 12.43 4.74
N THR A 311 9.63 12.72 5.19
CA THR A 311 8.43 12.69 4.36
C THR A 311 7.95 14.09 3.97
N THR A 312 6.93 14.11 3.12
CA THR A 312 6.32 15.33 2.60
C THR A 312 5.11 15.80 3.40
N ILE A 313 4.61 14.94 4.33
CA ILE A 313 3.39 15.21 5.08
C ILE A 313 3.53 16.49 5.90
N ASP A 314 2.55 17.36 5.80
CA ASP A 314 2.55 18.64 6.50
C ASP A 314 1.58 18.54 7.69
N PRO A 315 2.05 18.74 8.93
CA PRO A 315 1.22 18.53 10.11
C PRO A 315 -0.02 19.42 10.16
N ASP A 316 0.06 20.66 9.68
CA ASP A 316 -1.09 21.57 9.67
C ASP A 316 -2.10 21.17 8.60
N CYS A 317 -1.62 20.78 7.41
CA CYS A 317 -2.46 20.26 6.35
C CYS A 317 -3.12 18.93 6.76
N GLN A 318 -2.39 18.04 7.40
CA GLN A 318 -2.92 16.73 7.83
C GLN A 318 -3.99 16.92 8.92
N ALA A 319 -3.73 17.74 9.93
CA ALA A 319 -4.70 18.04 10.98
C ALA A 319 -5.98 18.68 10.43
N ALA A 320 -5.85 19.59 9.46
CA ALA A 320 -7.00 20.18 8.77
C ALA A 320 -7.80 19.14 7.97
N ALA A 321 -7.13 18.18 7.34
CA ALA A 321 -7.75 17.11 6.57
C ALA A 321 -8.51 16.12 7.46
N GLU A 322 -7.92 15.70 8.56
CA GLU A 322 -8.56 14.84 9.55
C GLU A 322 -9.79 15.51 10.18
N ALA A 323 -9.66 16.78 10.59
CA ALA A 323 -10.78 17.54 11.12
C ALA A 323 -11.92 17.73 10.11
N ALA A 324 -11.60 17.95 8.84
CA ALA A 324 -12.60 18.08 7.78
C ALA A 324 -13.34 16.75 7.54
N ALA A 325 -12.64 15.63 7.47
CA ALA A 325 -13.22 14.31 7.29
C ALA A 325 -14.09 13.89 8.49
N SER A 326 -13.57 14.00 9.74
CA SER A 326 -14.32 13.71 10.97
C SER A 326 -15.58 14.55 11.07
N SER A 327 -15.54 15.82 10.69
CA SER A 327 -16.70 16.75 10.78
C SER A 327 -17.93 16.22 10.05
N ILE A 328 -17.76 15.35 9.08
CA ILE A 328 -18.79 14.73 8.25
C ILE A 328 -19.04 13.28 8.67
N VAL A 329 -17.98 12.48 8.80
CA VAL A 329 -18.12 11.05 9.14
C VAL A 329 -18.78 10.86 10.51
N ASP A 330 -18.38 11.63 11.53
CA ASP A 330 -18.98 11.58 12.88
C ASP A 330 -20.49 11.90 12.90
N LYS A 331 -20.98 12.63 11.89
CA LYS A 331 -22.40 12.97 11.73
C LYS A 331 -23.16 12.02 10.81
N ALA A 332 -22.49 11.04 10.22
CA ALA A 332 -23.11 10.16 9.24
C ALA A 332 -24.28 9.37 9.83
N GLY A 333 -24.20 8.99 11.11
CA GLY A 333 -25.19 8.12 11.77
C GLY A 333 -25.16 6.69 11.26
N ASN A 334 -24.01 6.28 10.69
CA ASN A 334 -23.77 4.95 10.14
C ASN A 334 -22.25 4.67 10.19
N ASP A 335 -21.86 3.62 10.89
CA ASP A 335 -20.47 3.22 11.09
C ASP A 335 -19.86 2.49 9.86
N ASP A 336 -20.66 2.16 8.84
CA ASP A 336 -20.18 1.50 7.63
C ASP A 336 -19.50 2.46 6.64
N VAL A 337 -19.72 3.76 6.79
CA VAL A 337 -19.19 4.77 5.88
C VAL A 337 -17.88 5.37 6.40
N ASP A 338 -17.09 5.85 5.47
CA ASP A 338 -15.83 6.54 5.77
C ASP A 338 -15.50 7.57 4.69
N ALA A 339 -14.50 8.41 4.96
CA ALA A 339 -14.01 9.39 4.01
C ALA A 339 -12.49 9.28 3.86
N SER A 340 -12.02 9.34 2.62
CA SER A 340 -10.60 9.53 2.31
C SER A 340 -10.36 10.88 1.68
N LEU A 341 -9.18 11.46 1.98
CA LEU A 341 -8.72 12.71 1.41
C LEU A 341 -7.23 12.60 1.06
N VAL A 342 -6.88 13.04 -0.14
CA VAL A 342 -5.49 13.22 -0.57
C VAL A 342 -5.32 14.65 -1.05
N SER A 343 -4.32 15.35 -0.53
CA SER A 343 -3.95 16.68 -0.98
C SER A 343 -2.49 16.76 -1.40
N ILE A 344 -2.26 17.28 -2.59
CA ILE A 344 -0.95 17.37 -3.25
C ILE A 344 -0.59 18.83 -3.49
N ASP A 345 0.64 19.21 -3.22
CA ASP A 345 1.21 20.48 -3.66
C ASP A 345 1.51 20.42 -5.16
N ASN A 346 0.82 21.24 -5.93
CA ASN A 346 0.92 21.24 -7.38
C ASN A 346 2.33 21.61 -7.92
N THR A 347 3.17 22.24 -7.11
CA THR A 347 4.49 22.72 -7.56
C THR A 347 5.56 21.63 -7.59
N ASN A 348 5.39 20.57 -6.77
CA ASN A 348 6.43 19.56 -6.55
C ASN A 348 5.89 18.11 -6.40
N GLY A 349 4.57 17.90 -6.47
CA GLY A 349 3.96 16.58 -6.32
C GLY A 349 3.92 16.06 -4.87
N TYR A 350 4.28 16.88 -3.87
CA TYR A 350 4.37 16.45 -2.48
C TYR A 350 2.99 16.19 -1.86
N ILE A 351 2.81 15.01 -1.28
CA ILE A 351 1.62 14.69 -0.51
C ILE A 351 1.65 15.50 0.79
N LYS A 352 0.77 16.48 0.90
CA LYS A 352 0.67 17.36 2.06
C LYS A 352 -0.29 16.84 3.13
N ALA A 353 -1.32 16.07 2.71
CA ALA A 353 -2.24 15.38 3.58
C ALA A 353 -2.71 14.06 2.94
N MET A 354 -2.86 13.03 3.76
CA MET A 354 -3.43 11.73 3.38
C MET A 354 -4.28 11.19 4.53
N VAL A 355 -5.58 11.14 4.32
CA VAL A 355 -6.55 10.52 5.22
C VAL A 355 -7.09 9.26 4.54
N GLY A 356 -6.81 8.10 5.10
CA GLY A 356 -7.29 6.83 4.56
C GLY A 356 -8.63 6.37 5.14
N GLY A 357 -9.10 7.02 6.20
CA GLY A 357 -10.33 6.76 6.93
C GLY A 357 -10.31 7.45 8.29
N GLN A 358 -11.35 7.23 9.11
CA GLN A 358 -11.49 7.84 10.44
C GLN A 358 -11.46 6.83 11.59
N HIS A 359 -11.38 5.54 11.29
CA HIS A 359 -11.61 4.48 12.27
C HIS A 359 -10.41 3.54 12.48
N TYR A 360 -9.18 3.98 12.19
CA TYR A 360 -7.98 3.13 12.22
C TYR A 360 -7.80 2.35 13.53
N ASP A 361 -8.06 2.99 14.67
CA ASP A 361 -7.88 2.42 16.01
C ASP A 361 -9.10 1.64 16.51
N THR A 362 -10.01 1.27 15.61
CA THR A 362 -11.22 0.51 15.94
C THR A 362 -11.15 -0.92 15.42
N ASP A 363 -12.00 -1.81 15.98
CA ASP A 363 -12.17 -3.19 15.52
C ASP A 363 -13.17 -3.32 14.36
N LEU A 364 -13.58 -2.21 13.74
CA LEU A 364 -14.49 -2.24 12.61
C LEU A 364 -13.83 -2.89 11.39
N GLU A 365 -14.58 -3.72 10.69
CA GLU A 365 -14.07 -4.40 9.48
C GLU A 365 -13.60 -3.38 8.44
N GLY A 366 -12.38 -3.55 7.93
CA GLY A 366 -11.77 -2.67 6.96
C GLY A 366 -11.28 -1.32 7.51
N ALA A 367 -11.34 -1.08 8.82
CA ALA A 367 -10.90 0.18 9.45
C ALA A 367 -9.43 0.51 9.17
N LYS A 368 -8.56 -0.50 9.13
CA LYS A 368 -7.12 -0.34 8.87
C LYS A 368 -6.77 -0.28 7.36
N VAL A 369 -7.76 -0.42 6.47
CA VAL A 369 -7.54 -0.32 5.03
C VAL A 369 -7.40 1.14 4.63
N ASN A 370 -6.26 1.51 4.04
CA ASN A 370 -6.04 2.86 3.54
C ASN A 370 -6.89 3.11 2.28
N GLN A 371 -8.02 3.80 2.44
CA GLN A 371 -8.91 4.11 1.32
C GLN A 371 -8.33 5.17 0.37
N ALA A 372 -7.30 5.92 0.77
CA ALA A 372 -6.61 6.86 -0.11
C ALA A 372 -5.84 6.15 -1.24
N THR A 373 -5.42 4.89 -1.00
CA THR A 373 -4.69 4.04 -1.95
C THR A 373 -5.51 2.83 -2.42
N SER A 374 -6.76 2.69 -1.97
CA SER A 374 -7.69 1.65 -2.43
C SER A 374 -8.45 2.09 -3.68
N ARG A 375 -8.89 1.12 -4.50
CA ARG A 375 -9.54 1.38 -5.79
C ARG A 375 -11.05 1.42 -5.66
N PHE A 376 -11.65 2.49 -6.18
CA PHE A 376 -13.09 2.74 -6.20
C PHE A 376 -13.53 3.27 -7.56
N GLN A 377 -14.77 3.00 -7.96
CA GLN A 377 -15.33 3.59 -9.16
C GLN A 377 -15.44 5.13 -9.01
N ALA A 378 -14.82 5.85 -9.95
CA ALA A 378 -14.73 7.30 -9.90
C ALA A 378 -16.04 8.01 -10.27
N GLY A 379 -16.95 7.34 -10.99
CA GLY A 379 -18.11 7.99 -11.54
C GLY A 379 -17.73 9.19 -12.42
N SER A 380 -18.58 10.21 -12.45
CA SER A 380 -18.37 11.39 -13.31
C SER A 380 -17.11 12.21 -13.03
N SER A 381 -16.36 11.94 -11.93
CA SER A 381 -15.07 12.59 -11.70
C SER A 381 -13.97 12.10 -12.67
N PHE A 382 -14.21 11.03 -13.43
CA PHE A 382 -13.32 10.55 -14.49
C PHE A 382 -13.45 11.29 -15.81
N LYS A 383 -14.57 12.00 -16.05
CA LYS A 383 -14.82 12.77 -17.29
C LYS A 383 -13.73 13.77 -17.68
N PRO A 384 -13.05 14.48 -16.78
CA PRO A 384 -11.96 15.39 -17.13
C PRO A 384 -10.82 14.74 -17.92
N PHE A 385 -10.55 13.45 -17.73
CA PHE A 385 -9.53 12.74 -18.53
C PHE A 385 -10.04 12.47 -19.95
N THR A 386 -11.33 12.22 -20.14
CA THR A 386 -11.95 12.16 -21.47
C THR A 386 -11.97 13.55 -22.15
N LEU A 387 -12.27 14.61 -21.39
CA LEU A 387 -12.18 15.98 -21.87
C LEU A 387 -10.78 16.28 -22.39
N LEU A 388 -9.76 16.03 -21.56
CA LEU A 388 -8.36 16.26 -21.90
C LEU A 388 -7.95 15.46 -23.16
N ALA A 389 -8.37 14.17 -23.25
CA ALA A 389 -8.14 13.35 -24.44
C ALA A 389 -8.83 13.89 -25.69
N ALA A 390 -10.05 14.42 -25.56
CA ALA A 390 -10.80 15.01 -26.67
C ALA A 390 -10.14 16.32 -27.17
N LEU A 391 -9.78 17.21 -26.25
CA LEU A 391 -9.07 18.44 -26.57
C LEU A 391 -7.72 18.15 -27.22
N ASN A 392 -6.98 17.19 -26.70
CA ASN A 392 -5.70 16.75 -27.27
C ASN A 392 -5.86 16.09 -28.66
N ALA A 393 -7.02 15.50 -28.95
CA ALA A 393 -7.35 15.01 -30.30
C ALA A 393 -7.76 16.12 -31.30
N GLY A 394 -7.86 17.36 -30.79
CA GLY A 394 -8.20 18.57 -31.56
C GLY A 394 -9.69 18.94 -31.54
N MET A 395 -10.47 18.42 -30.58
CA MET A 395 -11.87 18.82 -30.34
C MET A 395 -11.88 20.13 -29.53
N SER A 396 -12.61 21.15 -29.99
CA SER A 396 -12.75 22.41 -29.22
C SER A 396 -13.73 22.25 -28.03
N PRO A 397 -13.54 22.98 -26.94
CA PRO A 397 -14.55 23.07 -25.87
C PRO A 397 -15.90 23.63 -26.34
N THR A 398 -15.91 24.32 -27.48
CA THR A 398 -17.10 24.93 -28.06
C THR A 398 -17.89 24.02 -29.02
N VAL A 399 -17.46 22.78 -29.21
CA VAL A 399 -18.20 21.80 -30.00
C VAL A 399 -19.56 21.53 -29.34
N VAL A 400 -20.63 21.57 -30.16
CA VAL A 400 -22.01 21.37 -29.69
C VAL A 400 -22.39 19.90 -29.76
N LEU A 401 -22.99 19.41 -28.69
CA LEU A 401 -23.45 18.03 -28.51
C LEU A 401 -24.94 18.00 -28.20
N ASN A 402 -25.59 16.90 -28.58
CA ASN A 402 -26.95 16.62 -28.15
C ASN A 402 -26.93 16.05 -26.72
N CYS A 403 -27.30 16.85 -25.76
CA CYS A 403 -27.31 16.49 -24.34
C CYS A 403 -28.71 16.12 -23.82
N ASN A 404 -29.66 15.83 -24.71
CA ASN A 404 -30.92 15.24 -24.35
C ASN A 404 -30.74 13.77 -23.89
N SER A 405 -31.72 13.25 -23.18
CA SER A 405 -31.65 11.91 -22.58
C SER A 405 -32.94 11.14 -22.92
N PRO A 406 -32.85 9.85 -23.31
CA PRO A 406 -31.63 9.10 -23.56
C PRO A 406 -31.01 9.35 -24.95
N VAL A 407 -29.68 9.09 -25.06
CA VAL A 407 -28.97 9.03 -26.35
C VAL A 407 -28.54 7.59 -26.63
N LYS A 408 -28.70 7.15 -27.87
CA LYS A 408 -28.27 5.83 -28.33
C LYS A 408 -26.91 5.97 -29.03
N ILE A 409 -25.90 5.26 -28.54
CA ILE A 409 -24.57 5.19 -29.09
C ILE A 409 -24.42 3.84 -29.82
N GLY A 410 -24.14 3.91 -31.11
CA GLY A 410 -24.10 2.72 -31.96
C GLY A 410 -25.42 1.94 -31.93
N THR A 411 -25.32 0.61 -31.83
CA THR A 411 -26.50 -0.27 -31.86
C THR A 411 -26.97 -0.76 -30.50
N THR A 412 -26.09 -0.77 -29.52
CA THR A 412 -26.30 -1.50 -28.25
C THR A 412 -26.23 -0.65 -26.99
N TRP A 413 -25.59 0.51 -27.01
CA TRP A 413 -25.40 1.34 -25.82
C TRP A 413 -26.39 2.50 -25.78
N THR A 414 -27.28 2.50 -24.80
CA THR A 414 -28.21 3.60 -24.51
C THR A 414 -27.76 4.28 -23.21
N VAL A 415 -27.51 5.58 -23.26
CA VAL A 415 -27.02 6.38 -22.15
C VAL A 415 -28.05 7.38 -21.70
N GLN A 416 -28.21 7.49 -20.39
CA GLN A 416 -29.09 8.48 -19.77
C GLN A 416 -28.32 9.45 -18.91
N ASN A 417 -28.73 10.70 -18.89
CA ASN A 417 -28.29 11.66 -17.89
C ASN A 417 -28.86 11.31 -16.52
N PHE A 418 -28.25 11.83 -15.47
CA PHE A 418 -28.77 11.68 -14.12
C PHE A 418 -30.22 12.16 -14.05
N GLU A 419 -31.11 11.35 -13.43
CA GLU A 419 -32.56 11.59 -13.37
C GLU A 419 -33.22 11.85 -14.75
N ASN A 420 -32.62 11.33 -15.82
CA ASN A 420 -33.09 11.52 -17.19
C ASN A 420 -33.22 13.01 -17.61
N SER A 421 -32.37 13.87 -17.06
CA SER A 421 -32.34 15.31 -17.30
C SER A 421 -32.12 15.64 -18.77
N GLN A 422 -32.82 16.66 -19.26
CA GLN A 422 -32.76 17.15 -20.63
C GLN A 422 -32.01 18.46 -20.69
N TYR A 423 -30.91 18.50 -21.39
CA TYR A 423 -30.04 19.71 -21.46
C TYR A 423 -30.04 20.37 -22.87
N GLY A 424 -30.74 19.78 -23.84
CA GLY A 424 -30.75 20.30 -25.20
C GLY A 424 -29.44 20.15 -25.93
N TYR A 425 -29.17 21.08 -26.84
CA TYR A 425 -27.91 21.17 -27.58
C TYR A 425 -27.04 22.24 -26.92
N ILE A 426 -25.93 21.81 -26.33
CA ILE A 426 -25.01 22.68 -25.60
C ILE A 426 -23.56 22.35 -25.93
N THR A 427 -22.66 23.29 -25.66
CA THR A 427 -21.24 23.10 -25.90
C THR A 427 -20.64 22.03 -24.99
N LEU A 428 -19.49 21.44 -25.33
CA LEU A 428 -18.77 20.49 -24.51
C LEU A 428 -18.40 21.11 -23.15
N ASP A 429 -18.01 22.40 -23.12
CA ASP A 429 -17.81 23.15 -21.87
C ASP A 429 -19.06 23.13 -20.99
N THR A 430 -20.21 23.57 -21.51
CA THR A 430 -21.48 23.60 -20.77
C THR A 430 -21.94 22.19 -20.40
N ALA A 431 -21.78 21.20 -21.28
CA ALA A 431 -22.09 19.80 -20.98
C ALA A 431 -21.25 19.24 -19.83
N THR A 432 -20.00 19.70 -19.66
CA THR A 432 -19.13 19.36 -18.52
C THR A 432 -19.64 19.99 -17.22
N GLN A 433 -20.15 21.24 -17.28
CA GLN A 433 -20.75 21.93 -16.12
C GLN A 433 -21.97 21.18 -15.57
N TYR A 434 -22.83 20.64 -16.46
CA TYR A 434 -23.98 19.79 -16.08
C TYR A 434 -23.60 18.33 -15.83
N SER A 435 -22.34 17.96 -16.08
CA SER A 435 -21.88 16.56 -15.99
C SER A 435 -22.68 15.61 -16.88
N SER A 436 -23.08 16.03 -18.09
CA SER A 436 -23.91 15.23 -19.00
C SER A 436 -23.27 13.90 -19.35
N ASN A 437 -23.94 12.78 -19.07
CA ASN A 437 -23.49 11.44 -19.46
C ASN A 437 -23.63 11.25 -20.97
N THR A 438 -24.72 11.77 -21.56
CA THR A 438 -25.01 11.63 -22.98
C THR A 438 -23.98 12.36 -23.85
N ALA A 439 -23.47 13.51 -23.39
CA ALA A 439 -22.38 14.20 -24.05
C ALA A 439 -21.08 13.37 -24.07
N TYR A 440 -20.66 12.89 -22.89
CA TYR A 440 -19.40 12.15 -22.77
C TYR A 440 -19.43 10.78 -23.44
N ALA A 441 -20.60 10.16 -23.55
CA ALA A 441 -20.80 8.96 -24.35
C ALA A 441 -20.58 9.22 -25.87
N GLN A 442 -21.07 10.34 -26.39
CA GLN A 442 -20.81 10.75 -27.77
C GLN A 442 -19.34 11.12 -28.01
N VAL A 443 -18.72 11.84 -27.05
CA VAL A 443 -17.31 12.20 -27.13
C VAL A 443 -16.43 10.96 -27.21
N ILE A 444 -16.62 10.00 -26.28
CA ILE A 444 -15.77 8.79 -26.23
C ILE A 444 -15.97 7.89 -27.46
N ASP A 445 -17.21 7.78 -27.96
CA ASP A 445 -17.51 7.04 -29.19
C ASP A 445 -16.79 7.65 -30.40
N THR A 446 -16.69 8.98 -30.43
CA THR A 446 -16.03 9.73 -31.52
C THR A 446 -14.52 9.67 -31.46
N ILE A 447 -13.91 9.85 -30.28
CA ILE A 447 -12.45 9.87 -30.15
C ILE A 447 -11.83 8.47 -29.98
N GLY A 448 -12.61 7.50 -29.51
CA GLY A 448 -12.15 6.15 -29.18
C GLY A 448 -11.65 6.02 -27.75
N VAL A 449 -11.96 4.89 -27.11
CA VAL A 449 -11.59 4.61 -25.71
C VAL A 449 -10.08 4.52 -25.50
N ASP A 450 -9.31 4.10 -26.51
CA ASP A 450 -7.85 3.99 -26.43
C ASP A 450 -7.17 5.34 -26.13
N LYS A 451 -7.77 6.46 -26.60
CA LYS A 451 -7.26 7.80 -26.28
C LYS A 451 -7.51 8.18 -24.82
N LEU A 452 -8.63 7.75 -24.23
CA LEU A 452 -8.90 7.92 -22.81
C LEU A 452 -7.91 7.09 -21.98
N ILE A 453 -7.73 5.81 -22.31
CA ILE A 453 -6.78 4.93 -21.62
C ILE A 453 -5.37 5.52 -21.67
N SER A 454 -4.92 5.93 -22.85
CA SER A 454 -3.60 6.53 -23.01
C SER A 454 -3.46 7.84 -22.23
N MET A 455 -4.48 8.69 -22.26
CA MET A 455 -4.47 9.96 -21.54
C MET A 455 -4.48 9.75 -20.03
N ALA A 456 -5.31 8.85 -19.51
CA ALA A 456 -5.36 8.50 -18.11
C ALA A 456 -3.98 8.04 -17.61
N LYS A 457 -3.31 7.17 -18.37
CA LYS A 457 -1.96 6.71 -18.03
C LYS A 457 -0.93 7.84 -18.05
N LEU A 458 -0.97 8.73 -19.04
CA LEU A 458 -0.04 9.87 -19.16
C LEU A 458 -0.13 10.85 -17.99
N VAL A 459 -1.30 10.95 -17.35
CA VAL A 459 -1.50 11.87 -16.22
C VAL A 459 -1.38 11.19 -14.85
N GLY A 460 -0.93 9.91 -14.80
CA GLY A 460 -0.64 9.23 -13.55
C GLY A 460 -1.73 8.26 -13.04
N ILE A 461 -2.68 7.84 -13.89
CA ILE A 461 -3.65 6.78 -13.55
C ILE A 461 -3.05 5.42 -13.95
N ASP A 462 -2.44 4.74 -13.00
CA ASP A 462 -1.83 3.41 -13.21
C ASP A 462 -2.82 2.25 -13.07
N SER A 463 -3.96 2.49 -12.43
CA SER A 463 -5.06 1.54 -12.36
C SER A 463 -5.57 1.20 -13.76
N THR A 464 -5.97 -0.06 -13.95
CA THR A 464 -6.51 -0.52 -15.23
C THR A 464 -7.80 0.22 -15.58
N VAL A 465 -7.78 0.97 -16.68
CA VAL A 465 -8.96 1.55 -17.29
C VAL A 465 -9.50 0.56 -18.33
N GLU A 466 -10.71 0.09 -18.12
CA GLU A 466 -11.33 -0.92 -18.99
C GLU A 466 -11.62 -0.38 -20.39
N PRO A 467 -11.43 -1.19 -21.47
CA PRO A 467 -11.55 -0.73 -22.85
C PRO A 467 -13.01 -0.64 -23.33
N TYR A 468 -13.85 -0.05 -22.50
CA TYR A 468 -15.27 0.17 -22.81
C TYR A 468 -15.62 1.66 -22.82
N GLY A 469 -16.58 2.06 -23.67
CA GLY A 469 -17.07 3.45 -23.72
C GLY A 469 -17.59 3.94 -22.37
N THR A 470 -18.11 3.05 -21.51
CA THR A 470 -18.57 3.38 -20.15
C THR A 470 -17.47 3.87 -19.23
N SER A 471 -16.19 3.60 -19.52
CA SER A 471 -15.06 4.10 -18.73
C SER A 471 -14.99 5.61 -18.68
N THR A 472 -15.53 6.32 -19.69
CA THR A 472 -15.69 7.79 -19.63
C THR A 472 -16.60 8.26 -18.49
N LEU A 473 -17.51 7.39 -18.04
CA LEU A 473 -18.43 7.66 -16.92
C LEU A 473 -17.85 7.20 -15.58
N GLY A 474 -16.59 6.70 -15.56
CA GLY A 474 -15.89 6.30 -14.36
C GLY A 474 -16.30 4.94 -13.81
N THR A 475 -16.62 3.98 -14.68
CA THR A 475 -16.91 2.59 -14.29
C THR A 475 -15.66 1.80 -13.91
N SER A 476 -14.48 2.25 -14.35
CA SER A 476 -13.19 1.69 -13.91
C SER A 476 -12.85 2.15 -12.49
N SER A 477 -12.24 1.26 -11.70
CA SER A 477 -11.86 1.56 -10.32
C SER A 477 -10.44 2.12 -10.25
N VAL A 478 -10.28 3.27 -9.60
CA VAL A 478 -9.04 4.02 -9.44
C VAL A 478 -8.88 4.46 -7.99
N THR A 479 -7.67 4.82 -7.58
CA THR A 479 -7.41 5.29 -6.20
C THR A 479 -7.60 6.81 -6.08
N PRO A 480 -7.96 7.33 -4.89
CA PRO A 480 -7.94 8.77 -4.62
C PRO A 480 -6.57 9.42 -4.86
N LEU A 481 -5.49 8.70 -4.60
CA LEU A 481 -4.13 9.17 -4.84
C LEU A 481 -3.86 9.39 -6.33
N GLU A 482 -4.16 8.40 -7.18
CA GLU A 482 -4.04 8.54 -8.65
C GLU A 482 -4.93 9.66 -9.19
N MET A 483 -6.15 9.80 -8.67
CA MET A 483 -7.04 10.88 -9.05
C MET A 483 -6.46 12.26 -8.69
N ALA A 484 -5.81 12.38 -7.53
CA ALA A 484 -5.14 13.61 -7.12
C ALA A 484 -3.96 13.94 -8.06
N GLU A 485 -3.18 12.94 -8.44
CA GLU A 485 -2.07 13.06 -9.37
C GLU A 485 -2.54 13.52 -10.77
N GLY A 486 -3.57 12.86 -11.32
CA GLY A 486 -4.13 13.22 -12.62
C GLY A 486 -4.74 14.62 -12.64
N TYR A 487 -5.44 15.02 -11.59
CA TYR A 487 -5.97 16.38 -11.48
C TYR A 487 -4.88 17.43 -11.24
N SER A 488 -3.81 17.09 -10.52
CA SER A 488 -2.63 17.96 -10.37
C SER A 488 -1.96 18.23 -11.72
N THR A 489 -1.87 17.22 -12.57
CA THR A 489 -1.37 17.38 -13.95
C THR A 489 -2.22 18.37 -14.76
N ILE A 490 -3.55 18.34 -14.63
CA ILE A 490 -4.44 19.33 -15.27
C ILE A 490 -4.23 20.72 -14.65
N ALA A 491 -4.13 20.82 -13.32
CA ALA A 491 -3.87 22.09 -12.61
C ALA A 491 -2.56 22.75 -13.06
N ASN A 492 -1.56 21.94 -13.39
CA ASN A 492 -0.23 22.37 -13.88
C ASN A 492 -0.12 22.48 -15.39
N ASN A 493 -1.24 22.65 -16.12
CA ASN A 493 -1.25 22.78 -17.57
C ASN A 493 -0.55 21.60 -18.27
N GLY A 494 -0.81 20.36 -17.83
CA GLY A 494 -0.27 19.16 -18.45
C GLY A 494 1.19 18.84 -18.09
N LEU A 495 1.77 19.56 -17.14
CA LEU A 495 3.06 19.25 -16.55
C LEU A 495 2.84 18.22 -15.43
N HIS A 496 3.17 16.98 -15.73
CA HIS A 496 3.00 15.84 -14.81
C HIS A 496 4.17 15.74 -13.84
N ARG A 497 3.86 15.34 -12.63
CA ARG A 497 4.78 14.91 -11.57
C ARG A 497 4.18 13.74 -10.84
N ASP A 498 5.00 12.72 -10.59
CA ASP A 498 4.65 11.64 -9.69
C ASP A 498 4.36 12.18 -8.28
N THR A 499 3.47 11.52 -7.57
CA THR A 499 3.21 11.87 -6.16
C THR A 499 4.37 11.43 -5.28
N VAL A 500 4.78 12.30 -4.36
CA VAL A 500 5.95 12.11 -3.50
C VAL A 500 5.53 12.07 -2.04
N ALA A 501 5.81 10.96 -1.37
CA ALA A 501 5.64 10.80 0.07
C ALA A 501 6.96 10.89 0.83
N ILE A 502 8.08 10.51 0.20
CA ILE A 502 9.42 10.46 0.82
C ILE A 502 10.36 11.39 0.05
N VAL A 503 10.93 12.35 0.76
CA VAL A 503 11.89 13.32 0.17
C VAL A 503 13.31 12.80 0.26
N LYS A 504 13.67 12.19 1.41
CA LYS A 504 15.03 11.76 1.68
C LYS A 504 15.03 10.58 2.65
N ILE A 505 16.00 9.66 2.47
CA ILE A 505 16.31 8.60 3.44
C ILE A 505 17.79 8.67 3.74
N GLU A 506 18.14 8.66 5.01
CA GLU A 506 19.50 8.53 5.52
C GLU A 506 19.65 7.17 6.21
N ASP A 507 20.87 6.58 6.13
CA ASP A 507 21.23 5.43 6.96
C ASP A 507 21.55 5.86 8.40
N ARG A 508 21.86 4.89 9.28
CA ARG A 508 22.23 5.16 10.68
C ARG A 508 23.44 6.08 10.82
N ASN A 509 24.33 6.09 9.84
CA ASN A 509 25.55 6.89 9.85
C ASN A 509 25.33 8.31 9.31
N GLY A 510 24.12 8.63 8.86
CA GLY A 510 23.75 9.91 8.25
C GLY A 510 24.11 10.00 6.76
N ASN A 511 24.47 8.90 6.10
CA ASN A 511 24.66 8.91 4.65
C ASN A 511 23.30 8.91 3.97
N VAL A 512 23.14 9.75 2.95
CA VAL A 512 21.92 9.78 2.13
C VAL A 512 21.90 8.56 1.22
N VAL A 513 20.90 7.66 1.43
CA VAL A 513 20.70 6.45 0.62
C VAL A 513 19.59 6.64 -0.42
N TYR A 514 18.74 7.64 -0.22
CA TYR A 514 17.74 8.08 -1.19
C TYR A 514 17.53 9.58 -1.08
N GLN A 515 17.42 10.26 -2.23
CA GLN A 515 17.04 11.66 -2.34
C GLN A 515 16.08 11.79 -3.53
N HIS A 516 14.89 12.33 -3.29
CA HIS A 516 13.97 12.64 -4.36
C HIS A 516 14.54 13.72 -5.27
N GLU A 517 14.43 13.50 -6.59
CA GLU A 517 14.75 14.48 -7.63
C GLU A 517 13.46 14.84 -8.36
N ASP A 518 13.11 16.13 -8.45
CA ASP A 518 11.93 16.59 -9.20
C ASP A 518 12.19 16.46 -10.72
N ASN A 519 11.43 15.58 -11.36
CA ASN A 519 11.52 15.31 -12.80
C ASN A 519 10.17 15.55 -13.49
N PRO A 520 9.70 16.80 -13.61
CA PRO A 520 8.44 17.09 -14.25
C PRO A 520 8.47 16.78 -15.75
N GLU A 521 7.41 16.17 -16.25
CA GLU A 521 7.25 15.84 -17.68
C GLU A 521 6.04 16.56 -18.28
N GLN A 522 6.22 17.25 -19.41
CA GLN A 522 5.11 17.85 -20.17
C GLN A 522 4.41 16.76 -20.98
N VAL A 523 3.40 16.12 -20.42
CA VAL A 523 2.69 14.96 -21.02
C VAL A 523 1.54 15.37 -21.94
N VAL A 524 1.03 16.59 -21.80
CA VAL A 524 -0.01 17.19 -22.65
C VAL A 524 0.41 18.60 -23.00
N ASP A 525 0.11 19.06 -24.21
CA ASP A 525 0.33 20.45 -24.62
C ASP A 525 -0.23 21.44 -23.60
N ALA A 526 0.58 22.42 -23.19
CA ALA A 526 0.23 23.31 -22.09
C ALA A 526 -1.03 24.14 -22.35
N ALA A 527 -1.27 24.54 -23.60
CA ALA A 527 -2.45 25.31 -23.95
C ALA A 527 -3.71 24.44 -23.99
N VAL A 528 -3.60 23.18 -24.43
CA VAL A 528 -4.69 22.19 -24.40
C VAL A 528 -5.09 21.88 -22.98
N ALA A 529 -4.12 21.66 -22.10
CA ALA A 529 -4.38 21.38 -20.69
C ALA A 529 -4.93 22.61 -19.96
N ALA A 530 -4.48 23.81 -20.29
CA ALA A 530 -5.03 25.06 -19.77
C ALA A 530 -6.51 25.26 -20.17
N ASP A 531 -6.89 24.91 -21.39
CA ASP A 531 -8.30 24.95 -21.81
C ASP A 531 -9.14 23.90 -21.07
N ALA A 532 -8.63 22.68 -20.84
CA ALA A 532 -9.30 21.68 -19.98
C ALA A 532 -9.47 22.19 -18.54
N ARG A 533 -8.44 22.79 -17.98
CA ARG A 533 -8.51 23.45 -16.67
C ARG A 533 -9.56 24.55 -16.65
N GLN A 534 -9.59 25.42 -17.66
CA GLN A 534 -10.59 26.49 -17.78
C GLN A 534 -12.03 25.94 -17.80
N VAL A 535 -12.27 24.85 -18.50
CA VAL A 535 -13.58 24.16 -18.45
C VAL A 535 -13.91 23.71 -17.02
N LEU A 536 -12.95 23.18 -16.25
CA LEU A 536 -13.17 22.80 -14.85
C LEU A 536 -13.33 23.99 -13.93
N GLU A 537 -12.70 25.14 -14.20
CA GLU A 537 -13.00 26.42 -13.53
C GLU A 537 -14.44 26.86 -13.83
N ASN A 538 -14.91 26.71 -15.07
CA ASN A 538 -16.29 27.00 -15.44
C ASN A 538 -17.28 26.07 -14.72
N VAL A 539 -16.96 24.75 -14.57
CA VAL A 539 -17.76 23.81 -13.72
C VAL A 539 -17.91 24.33 -12.31
N PHE A 540 -16.80 24.75 -11.70
CA PHE A 540 -16.81 25.26 -10.32
C PHE A 540 -17.61 26.55 -10.21
N ASN A 541 -17.37 27.49 -11.10
CA ASN A 541 -17.99 28.82 -11.10
C ASN A 541 -19.47 28.81 -11.49
N ALA A 542 -19.90 27.93 -12.39
CA ALA A 542 -21.32 27.72 -12.70
C ALA A 542 -22.09 27.18 -11.49
N GLY A 543 -21.50 26.22 -10.76
CA GLY A 543 -22.09 25.69 -9.56
C GLY A 543 -23.27 24.73 -9.77
N HIS A 544 -23.47 24.21 -11.00
CA HIS A 544 -24.59 23.28 -11.25
C HIS A 544 -24.44 21.98 -10.46
N THR A 545 -23.25 21.41 -10.44
CA THR A 545 -22.94 20.18 -9.66
C THR A 545 -22.06 20.48 -8.44
N THR A 546 -21.48 21.66 -8.37
CA THR A 546 -20.49 22.08 -7.35
C THR A 546 -21.00 23.20 -6.45
N TRP A 547 -22.32 23.37 -6.37
CA TRP A 547 -22.96 24.54 -5.72
C TRP A 547 -22.54 24.73 -4.27
N TYR A 548 -22.31 23.65 -3.51
CA TYR A 548 -21.89 23.74 -2.12
C TYR A 548 -20.45 24.28 -2.03
N ALA A 549 -19.52 23.65 -2.77
CA ALA A 549 -18.13 24.10 -2.79
C ALA A 549 -18.03 25.56 -3.23
N LYS A 550 -18.69 25.95 -4.33
CA LYS A 550 -18.76 27.33 -4.79
C LYS A 550 -19.27 28.31 -3.73
N SER A 551 -20.32 27.94 -2.99
CA SER A 551 -20.99 28.82 -2.04
C SER A 551 -20.21 29.00 -0.73
N TYR A 552 -19.46 27.97 -0.30
CA TYR A 552 -18.78 27.94 0.99
C TYR A 552 -17.26 28.00 0.90
N PHE A 553 -16.67 27.98 -0.29
CA PHE A 553 -15.26 28.20 -0.48
C PHE A 553 -14.93 29.70 -0.37
N THR A 554 -14.22 30.07 0.70
CA THR A 554 -13.97 31.48 1.09
C THR A 554 -12.50 31.90 0.99
N ALA A 555 -11.61 30.98 0.57
CA ALA A 555 -10.15 31.20 0.59
C ALA A 555 -9.65 32.21 -0.47
N ASN A 556 -10.52 32.88 -1.21
CA ASN A 556 -10.17 33.88 -2.23
C ASN A 556 -9.12 33.40 -3.26
N GLN A 557 -9.20 32.13 -3.67
CA GLN A 557 -8.35 31.54 -4.69
C GLN A 557 -9.20 31.22 -5.95
N PRO A 558 -8.62 31.24 -7.16
CA PRO A 558 -9.28 30.59 -8.29
C PRO A 558 -9.37 29.07 -8.00
N ALA A 559 -10.51 28.50 -8.27
CA ALA A 559 -10.74 27.07 -8.01
C ALA A 559 -11.41 26.39 -9.19
N ALA A 560 -11.08 25.13 -9.38
CA ALA A 560 -11.65 24.26 -10.37
C ALA A 560 -12.02 22.91 -9.70
N GLY A 561 -12.93 22.18 -10.28
CA GLY A 561 -13.27 20.88 -9.70
C GLY A 561 -14.40 20.15 -10.40
N LYS A 562 -14.54 18.87 -10.07
CA LYS A 562 -15.56 17.98 -10.62
C LYS A 562 -16.08 17.04 -9.55
N THR A 563 -17.41 16.85 -9.53
CA THR A 563 -18.07 15.83 -8.72
C THR A 563 -18.07 14.49 -9.42
N GLY A 564 -18.05 13.41 -8.64
CA GLY A 564 -18.28 12.04 -9.07
C GLY A 564 -19.32 11.38 -8.19
N THR A 565 -20.25 10.66 -8.80
CA THR A 565 -21.25 9.85 -8.11
C THR A 565 -21.45 8.59 -8.92
N THR A 566 -21.38 7.45 -8.28
CA THR A 566 -21.68 6.15 -8.90
C THR A 566 -23.18 5.91 -8.95
N GLU A 567 -23.62 5.03 -9.83
CA GLU A 567 -25.04 4.79 -10.09
C GLU A 567 -25.82 4.32 -8.85
N VAL A 568 -25.15 3.54 -7.99
CA VAL A 568 -25.73 3.01 -6.74
C VAL A 568 -25.44 3.86 -5.51
N TYR A 569 -24.83 5.04 -5.68
CA TYR A 569 -24.44 5.97 -4.60
C TYR A 569 -23.49 5.35 -3.57
N ASP A 570 -22.65 4.39 -3.95
CA ASP A 570 -21.67 3.78 -3.07
C ASP A 570 -20.37 4.58 -2.98
N ASN A 571 -20.11 5.47 -3.96
CA ASN A 571 -18.94 6.33 -4.00
C ASN A 571 -19.30 7.76 -4.42
N LEU A 572 -18.99 8.71 -3.57
CA LEU A 572 -19.24 10.14 -3.74
C LEU A 572 -17.90 10.87 -3.76
N TRP A 573 -17.56 11.48 -4.90
CA TRP A 573 -16.26 12.12 -5.09
C TRP A 573 -16.37 13.62 -5.27
N PHE A 574 -15.37 14.33 -4.77
CA PHE A 574 -15.07 15.68 -5.18
C PHE A 574 -13.57 15.83 -5.43
N CYS A 575 -13.20 16.07 -6.69
CA CYS A 575 -11.82 16.31 -7.11
C CYS A 575 -11.72 17.78 -7.47
N GLY A 576 -11.02 18.57 -6.65
CA GLY A 576 -10.91 20.00 -6.85
C GLY A 576 -9.50 20.51 -6.62
N PHE A 577 -9.17 21.61 -7.26
CA PHE A 577 -7.83 22.19 -7.16
C PHE A 577 -7.85 23.72 -7.23
N THR A 578 -6.80 24.32 -6.68
CA THR A 578 -6.40 25.71 -6.79
C THR A 578 -5.01 25.79 -7.41
N PRO A 579 -4.42 26.95 -7.66
CA PRO A 579 -3.03 27.03 -8.10
C PRO A 579 -2.02 26.34 -7.17
N GLN A 580 -2.34 26.25 -5.86
CA GLN A 580 -1.44 25.72 -4.83
C GLN A 580 -1.61 24.20 -4.67
N TYR A 581 -2.84 23.76 -4.46
CA TYR A 581 -3.15 22.39 -4.05
C TYR A 581 -4.19 21.74 -4.95
N THR A 582 -3.98 20.45 -5.20
CA THR A 582 -5.01 19.53 -5.72
C THR A 582 -5.45 18.63 -4.58
N THR A 583 -6.75 18.61 -4.32
CA THR A 583 -7.34 17.83 -3.22
C THR A 583 -8.49 16.97 -3.75
N VAL A 584 -8.40 15.69 -3.49
CA VAL A 584 -9.41 14.69 -3.85
C VAL A 584 -10.02 14.12 -2.59
N VAL A 585 -11.33 14.12 -2.54
CA VAL A 585 -12.13 13.55 -1.45
C VAL A 585 -13.04 12.47 -2.02
N ARG A 586 -13.05 11.31 -1.37
CA ARG A 586 -14.03 10.26 -1.59
C ARG A 586 -14.77 9.99 -0.28
N TYR A 587 -16.09 9.85 -0.33
CA TYR A 587 -16.93 9.36 0.76
C TYR A 587 -17.73 8.14 0.27
N GLY A 588 -17.83 7.11 1.09
CA GLY A 588 -18.56 5.90 0.71
C GLY A 588 -18.41 4.79 1.75
N ASN A 589 -19.03 3.65 1.46
CA ASN A 589 -18.89 2.49 2.34
C ASN A 589 -17.44 1.98 2.38
N ARG A 590 -17.01 1.59 3.59
CA ARG A 590 -15.68 1.05 3.85
C ARG A 590 -15.46 -0.27 3.12
N ALA A 591 -16.46 -1.13 3.08
CA ALA A 591 -16.42 -2.40 2.36
C ALA A 591 -16.56 -2.26 0.83
N ASN A 592 -16.60 -1.02 0.29
CA ASN A 592 -16.81 -0.71 -1.13
C ASN A 592 -18.05 -1.41 -1.74
N SER A 593 -19.12 -1.54 -0.97
CA SER A 593 -20.36 -2.19 -1.38
C SER A 593 -21.58 -1.54 -0.73
N GLY A 594 -22.65 -1.43 -1.51
CA GLY A 594 -23.92 -0.87 -1.07
C GLY A 594 -23.94 0.66 -1.03
N THR A 595 -25.14 1.21 -1.00
CA THR A 595 -25.38 2.66 -1.00
C THR A 595 -24.82 3.34 0.25
N ALA A 596 -24.11 4.44 0.09
CA ALA A 596 -23.63 5.25 1.19
C ALA A 596 -24.76 6.18 1.70
N TYR A 597 -24.96 6.17 3.00
CA TYR A 597 -25.95 7.02 3.66
C TYR A 597 -25.27 8.11 4.49
N PHE A 598 -25.97 9.23 4.62
CA PHE A 598 -25.59 10.32 5.49
C PHE A 598 -26.86 10.84 6.20
N GLN A 599 -26.88 10.78 7.55
CA GLN A 599 -28.02 11.18 8.37
C GLN A 599 -29.35 10.51 7.97
N GLY A 600 -29.28 9.23 7.58
CA GLY A 600 -30.45 8.43 7.20
C GLY A 600 -30.98 8.65 5.79
N ALA A 601 -30.37 9.53 4.99
CA ALA A 601 -30.68 9.75 3.57
C ALA A 601 -29.53 9.25 2.67
N HIS A 602 -29.82 9.04 1.38
CA HIS A 602 -28.76 8.79 0.40
C HIS A 602 -27.75 9.96 0.43
N ALA A 603 -26.47 9.64 0.58
CA ALA A 603 -25.43 10.65 0.54
C ALA A 603 -25.36 11.29 -0.86
N THR A 604 -25.11 12.58 -0.90
CA THR A 604 -24.83 13.31 -2.14
C THR A 604 -23.46 13.97 -2.02
N THR A 605 -22.82 14.29 -3.14
CA THR A 605 -21.52 14.99 -3.08
C THR A 605 -21.61 16.32 -2.32
N ALA A 606 -22.76 17.00 -2.40
CA ALA A 606 -23.01 18.26 -1.70
C ALA A 606 -23.22 18.07 -0.18
N SER A 607 -23.65 16.91 0.27
CA SER A 607 -23.81 16.63 1.71
C SER A 607 -22.53 16.12 2.37
N VAL A 608 -21.57 15.55 1.60
CA VAL A 608 -20.39 14.88 2.17
C VAL A 608 -19.07 15.33 1.54
N ALA A 609 -18.76 14.99 0.30
CA ALA A 609 -17.44 15.21 -0.28
C ALA A 609 -17.09 16.70 -0.51
N GLN A 610 -18.04 17.52 -0.98
CA GLN A 610 -17.83 18.96 -1.15
C GLN A 610 -17.63 19.67 0.19
N PRO A 611 -18.39 19.41 1.26
CA PRO A 611 -18.13 19.96 2.60
C PRO A 611 -16.74 19.65 3.14
N ILE A 612 -16.28 18.41 3.02
CA ILE A 612 -14.93 17.99 3.45
C ILE A 612 -13.88 18.80 2.70
N TRP A 613 -13.96 18.81 1.36
CA TRP A 613 -13.02 19.55 0.51
C TRP A 613 -13.01 21.04 0.85
N THR A 614 -14.18 21.64 0.99
CA THR A 614 -14.33 23.08 1.25
C THR A 614 -13.76 23.48 2.61
N GLN A 615 -14.05 22.69 3.65
CA GLN A 615 -13.53 22.93 4.99
C GLN A 615 -12.00 22.81 5.01
N TYR A 616 -11.45 21.77 4.41
CA TYR A 616 -10.01 21.56 4.29
C TYR A 616 -9.33 22.72 3.54
N MET A 617 -9.80 23.02 2.33
CA MET A 617 -9.17 24.03 1.48
C MET A 617 -9.27 25.45 2.07
N ASN A 618 -10.36 25.76 2.77
CA ASN A 618 -10.46 27.02 3.49
C ASN A 618 -9.45 27.12 4.64
N ALA A 619 -9.19 26.02 5.33
CA ALA A 619 -8.23 25.99 6.43
C ALA A 619 -6.78 26.17 5.92
N VAL A 620 -6.37 25.35 4.95
CA VAL A 620 -4.96 25.33 4.47
C VAL A 620 -4.61 26.55 3.60
N LEU A 621 -5.60 27.24 3.04
CA LEU A 621 -5.42 28.45 2.26
C LEU A 621 -5.68 29.73 3.04
N ALA A 622 -5.99 29.62 4.34
CA ALA A 622 -6.21 30.79 5.20
C ALA A 622 -4.95 31.66 5.24
N GLY A 623 -5.09 32.92 4.85
CA GLY A 623 -3.96 33.87 4.82
C GLY A 623 -2.97 33.68 3.67
N VAL A 624 -3.17 32.69 2.82
CA VAL A 624 -2.36 32.49 1.62
C VAL A 624 -2.71 33.52 0.57
N SER A 625 -1.71 34.18 0.01
CA SER A 625 -1.88 35.18 -1.06
C SER A 625 -2.59 34.54 -2.25
N ARG A 626 -3.46 35.36 -2.93
CA ARG A 626 -4.15 34.88 -4.12
C ARG A 626 -3.17 34.45 -5.19
N GLY A 627 -3.22 33.18 -5.55
CA GLY A 627 -2.44 32.62 -6.64
C GLY A 627 -3.08 32.86 -8.02
N SER A 628 -2.34 32.51 -9.03
CA SER A 628 -2.84 32.43 -10.40
C SER A 628 -2.27 31.19 -11.08
N TYR A 629 -3.05 30.56 -11.92
CA TYR A 629 -2.53 29.49 -12.77
C TYR A 629 -1.52 30.05 -13.80
N ALA A 630 -0.48 29.28 -14.07
CA ALA A 630 0.45 29.61 -15.14
C ALA A 630 -0.31 29.78 -16.47
N GLN A 631 0.12 30.71 -17.29
CA GLN A 631 -0.45 30.91 -18.61
C GLN A 631 0.48 30.25 -19.64
N PRO A 632 -0.06 29.47 -20.58
CA PRO A 632 0.75 28.94 -21.69
C PRO A 632 1.25 30.07 -22.58
N ASP A 633 2.38 29.87 -23.21
CA ASP A 633 3.01 30.84 -24.12
C ASP A 633 2.35 30.89 -25.52
N HIS A 634 1.45 29.97 -25.82
CA HIS A 634 0.69 29.84 -27.04
C HIS A 634 -0.78 29.51 -26.78
N LYS A 635 -1.61 29.53 -27.81
CA LYS A 635 -3.01 29.09 -27.73
C LYS A 635 -3.15 27.70 -28.34
N ALA A 636 -4.04 26.93 -27.78
CA ALA A 636 -4.41 25.62 -28.31
C ALA A 636 -5.01 25.78 -29.72
N THR A 637 -4.70 24.85 -30.60
CA THR A 637 -5.24 24.81 -31.94
C THR A 637 -6.16 23.61 -32.09
N TYR A 638 -7.39 23.89 -32.48
CA TYR A 638 -8.42 22.88 -32.64
C TYR A 638 -8.81 22.71 -34.11
N LYS A 639 -9.33 21.54 -34.44
CA LYS A 639 -10.00 21.28 -35.71
C LYS A 639 -11.27 22.11 -35.77
N SER A 640 -11.76 22.42 -37.01
CA SER A 640 -13.08 23.06 -37.17
C SER A 640 -14.16 22.23 -36.47
N ASN A 641 -15.11 22.88 -35.80
CA ASN A 641 -16.25 22.20 -35.18
C ASN A 641 -17.02 21.32 -36.18
N SER A 642 -17.04 21.71 -37.47
CA SER A 642 -17.61 20.89 -38.53
C SER A 642 -16.90 19.56 -38.80
N SER A 643 -15.69 19.35 -38.24
CA SER A 643 -15.01 18.06 -38.25
C SER A 643 -15.56 17.03 -37.24
N TRP A 644 -16.44 17.48 -36.41
CA TRP A 644 -17.03 16.68 -35.31
C TRP A 644 -18.53 16.66 -35.47
N THR A 645 -19.09 15.53 -35.96
CA THR A 645 -20.51 15.41 -36.24
C THR A 645 -21.15 14.53 -35.14
N PHE A 646 -22.17 15.05 -34.48
CA PHE A 646 -22.93 14.33 -33.44
C PHE A 646 -24.39 14.24 -33.89
N ALA A 647 -25.08 13.22 -33.38
CA ALA A 647 -26.49 12.96 -33.76
C ALA A 647 -27.39 14.17 -33.47
N GLY A 648 -28.06 14.65 -34.51
CA GLY A 648 -28.96 15.82 -34.47
C GLY A 648 -28.28 17.16 -34.61
N THR A 649 -26.92 17.21 -34.78
CA THR A 649 -26.20 18.45 -35.04
C THR A 649 -25.72 18.59 -36.50
N GLU A 650 -26.04 17.63 -37.36
CA GLU A 650 -25.57 17.54 -38.74
C GLU A 650 -25.96 18.75 -39.63
N ALA A 651 -27.16 19.28 -39.43
CA ALA A 651 -27.70 20.41 -40.21
C ALA A 651 -26.92 21.74 -39.93
N PHE A 652 -26.25 21.85 -38.80
CA PHE A 652 -25.57 23.05 -38.34
C PHE A 652 -24.04 23.01 -38.52
N ALA A 653 -23.49 21.83 -38.76
CA ALA A 653 -22.06 21.64 -38.95
C ALA A 653 -21.53 22.37 -40.21
N ASN A 654 -22.39 22.62 -41.17
CA ASN A 654 -21.98 23.18 -42.47
C ASN A 654 -21.70 24.72 -42.48
N ASN A 655 -22.13 25.44 -41.44
CA ASN A 655 -22.00 26.91 -41.41
C ASN A 655 -20.93 27.42 -40.43
N GLY A 656 -20.23 26.57 -39.70
CA GLY A 656 -19.16 26.94 -38.78
C GLY A 656 -19.57 27.74 -37.52
N THR A 657 -20.83 28.16 -37.46
CA THR A 657 -21.45 28.84 -36.31
C THR A 657 -22.71 28.10 -35.93
N TYR A 658 -22.86 27.74 -34.65
CA TYR A 658 -24.08 27.14 -34.15
C TYR A 658 -24.95 28.25 -33.56
N ASP A 659 -26.20 28.38 -34.10
CA ASP A 659 -27.24 29.12 -33.40
C ASP A 659 -27.90 28.20 -32.40
N LEU A 660 -27.44 28.27 -31.13
CA LEU A 660 -27.96 27.43 -30.06
C LEU A 660 -29.41 27.71 -29.72
N ASP A 661 -29.89 28.93 -29.95
CA ASP A 661 -31.29 29.29 -29.70
C ASP A 661 -32.23 28.62 -30.73
N SER A 662 -31.85 28.58 -32.01
CA SER A 662 -32.60 27.84 -33.02
C SER A 662 -32.53 26.33 -32.85
N LEU A 663 -31.42 25.77 -32.31
CA LEU A 663 -31.29 24.34 -32.02
C LEU A 663 -32.20 23.88 -30.85
N ASN A 664 -32.30 24.72 -29.83
CA ASN A 664 -33.06 24.40 -28.64
C ASN A 664 -34.54 24.81 -28.75
N ASN A 665 -34.84 25.75 -29.65
CA ASN A 665 -36.18 26.23 -29.94
C ASN A 665 -36.41 26.22 -31.45
N PRO A 666 -36.55 25.05 -32.11
CA PRO A 666 -36.81 25.01 -33.54
C PRO A 666 -38.10 25.75 -33.82
N THR A 667 -38.00 26.89 -34.53
CA THR A 667 -39.17 27.53 -35.15
C THR A 667 -39.75 26.51 -36.12
N THR A 668 -40.92 26.00 -35.86
CA THR A 668 -41.74 25.33 -36.86
C THR A 668 -42.00 26.37 -37.94
N GLU A 669 -41.25 26.32 -39.04
CA GLU A 669 -41.71 26.92 -40.30
C GLU A 669 -42.96 26.12 -40.68
N GLU A 670 -44.16 26.70 -40.39
CA GLU A 670 -45.37 26.26 -40.99
C GLU A 670 -45.27 26.48 -42.48
N GLU A 671 -45.13 25.39 -43.22
CA GLU A 671 -45.52 25.43 -44.64
C GLU A 671 -46.99 25.84 -44.67
N GLU A 672 -47.27 27.11 -45.07
CA GLU A 672 -48.58 27.55 -45.47
C GLU A 672 -49.06 26.68 -46.63
N THR A 673 -49.75 25.60 -46.36
CA THR A 673 -50.69 24.99 -47.25
C THR A 673 -52.04 25.53 -46.87
N ASP A 674 -52.54 26.42 -47.72
CA ASP A 674 -53.95 26.83 -47.73
C ASP A 674 -54.87 25.61 -47.79
N GLU A 675 -55.52 25.31 -46.66
CA GLU A 675 -56.84 24.62 -46.66
C GLU A 675 -57.68 25.09 -45.45
N GLU A 676 -58.85 25.62 -45.80
CA GLU A 676 -59.86 26.12 -44.90
C GLU A 676 -60.38 25.05 -43.91
N GLY A 677 -60.52 25.44 -42.65
CA GLY A 677 -61.67 25.05 -41.83
C GLY A 677 -61.46 23.85 -40.90
N ALA A 678 -61.27 24.13 -39.63
CA ALA A 678 -62.10 23.64 -38.53
C ALA A 678 -61.54 24.05 -37.18
N GLU A 679 -62.36 24.70 -36.37
CA GLU A 679 -62.13 25.05 -34.97
C GLU A 679 -61.78 23.82 -34.10
N GLY A 680 -60.77 23.96 -33.29
CA GLY A 680 -60.46 22.98 -32.24
C GLY A 680 -59.44 23.54 -31.26
N THR A 681 -59.99 24.18 -30.23
CA THR A 681 -59.30 24.66 -29.05
C THR A 681 -58.54 23.51 -28.35
N LEU A 682 -57.23 23.62 -28.20
CA LEU A 682 -56.49 22.89 -27.18
C LEU A 682 -55.44 23.80 -26.54
N THR A 683 -55.71 24.17 -25.33
CA THR A 683 -54.86 24.78 -24.32
C THR A 683 -53.86 23.77 -23.77
N GLY A 684 -52.61 24.20 -23.56
CA GLY A 684 -51.73 23.49 -22.69
C GLY A 684 -50.23 23.66 -22.93
N GLY A 685 -49.69 24.86 -22.70
CA GLY A 685 -48.27 25.07 -22.53
C GLY A 685 -47.92 25.03 -21.06
N ASN A 686 -46.98 24.20 -20.66
CA ASN A 686 -46.36 24.29 -19.36
C ASN A 686 -44.90 24.71 -19.52
N GLY A 687 -44.71 26.04 -19.48
CA GLY A 687 -43.42 26.63 -19.22
C GLY A 687 -43.18 26.63 -17.71
N VAL A 688 -42.13 26.01 -17.28
CA VAL A 688 -41.67 26.10 -15.90
C VAL A 688 -40.80 27.33 -15.76
N ASN A 689 -41.39 28.42 -15.24
CA ASN A 689 -40.68 29.61 -14.82
C ASN A 689 -40.20 29.42 -13.36
N PHE A 690 -38.90 29.42 -13.14
CA PHE A 690 -38.32 29.64 -11.85
C PHE A 690 -38.35 31.12 -11.53
N THR A 691 -39.28 31.55 -10.70
CA THR A 691 -39.24 32.87 -10.06
C THR A 691 -38.54 32.76 -8.70
N ASP A 692 -37.50 33.50 -8.60
CA ASP A 692 -36.80 33.92 -7.37
C ASP A 692 -37.80 34.63 -6.44
N THR A 693 -37.93 34.18 -5.18
CA THR A 693 -38.61 34.91 -4.12
C THR A 693 -37.72 35.10 -2.92
N THR A 694 -37.07 36.24 -2.91
CA THR A 694 -36.60 36.91 -1.69
C THR A 694 -37.72 37.79 -1.11
N GLY A 695 -37.94 37.61 0.19
CA GLY A 695 -38.45 38.77 0.99
C GLY A 695 -39.68 38.62 1.82
N GLY A 696 -39.49 38.33 3.08
CA GLY A 696 -39.94 39.11 4.24
C GLY A 696 -41.39 39.29 4.57
N GLY A 697 -41.76 38.90 5.77
CA GLY A 697 -42.59 39.72 6.65
C GLY A 697 -43.98 39.28 6.99
N ASN A 698 -44.13 38.66 8.11
CA ASN A 698 -44.96 38.99 9.29
C ASN A 698 -46.49 38.95 9.24
N THR A 699 -46.99 38.27 10.25
CA THR A 699 -48.19 38.49 11.11
C THR A 699 -49.55 37.89 10.74
N THR A 700 -49.94 37.09 11.71
CA THR A 700 -51.17 37.02 12.52
C THR A 700 -52.40 36.24 12.03
N THR A 701 -52.74 35.33 12.94
CA THR A 701 -54.04 34.96 13.55
C THR A 701 -55.12 34.28 12.74
N GLY A 702 -55.54 33.15 13.35
CA GLY A 702 -56.98 32.83 13.46
C GLY A 702 -57.39 31.51 12.93
N GLY A 703 -57.46 30.51 13.76
CA GLY A 703 -58.70 30.03 14.33
C GLY A 703 -59.46 28.94 13.56
N GLY A 704 -59.62 27.80 14.17
CA GLY A 704 -60.90 27.09 14.16
C GLY A 704 -60.91 25.72 13.42
N THR A 705 -60.69 24.69 14.16
CA THR A 705 -61.64 23.66 14.67
C THR A 705 -62.12 22.56 13.71
N THR A 706 -61.95 21.37 14.27
CA THR A 706 -62.84 20.19 14.29
C THR A 706 -62.88 19.29 13.08
N GLY A 707 -62.55 18.09 13.27
CA GLY A 707 -63.15 16.82 13.63
C GLY A 707 -62.79 15.80 12.60
N GLY A 708 -62.38 14.61 12.83
CA GLY A 708 -62.90 13.59 13.71
C GLY A 708 -63.06 12.31 12.93
N GLY A 709 -62.63 11.20 13.50
CA GLY A 709 -63.09 9.87 13.10
C GLY A 709 -62.03 8.97 12.48
N SER A 710 -61.27 8.12 13.25
CA SER A 710 -61.65 6.76 13.65
C SER A 710 -61.99 5.84 12.42
N ALA A 711 -61.47 4.65 12.26
CA ALA A 711 -61.08 3.56 13.10
C ALA A 711 -60.53 2.39 12.27
N GLU A 712 -59.72 1.57 12.88
CA GLU A 712 -59.69 0.12 12.91
C GLU A 712 -59.61 -0.64 11.58
N GLY A 713 -58.78 -1.62 11.41
CA GLY A 713 -58.29 -2.77 12.13
C GLY A 713 -57.85 -3.73 11.07
N GLY A 714 -56.82 -4.48 11.19
CA GLY A 714 -56.75 -5.71 11.94
C GLY A 714 -56.22 -6.82 11.04
N ASN A 715 -55.26 -7.51 11.59
CA ASN A 715 -54.97 -8.94 11.49
C ASN A 715 -54.04 -9.50 10.42
N ALA A 716 -52.92 -9.97 10.94
CA ALA A 716 -52.20 -11.15 10.45
C ALA A 716 -53.03 -12.44 10.70
N PRO A 717 -52.74 -13.62 10.13
CA PRO A 717 -51.76 -14.51 10.74
C PRO A 717 -50.96 -15.42 9.76
N ALA A 718 -49.75 -15.75 10.14
CA ALA A 718 -49.12 -16.99 10.58
C ALA A 718 -49.31 -18.31 9.77
N GLY A 719 -48.18 -19.01 9.62
CA GLY A 719 -48.02 -20.46 9.55
C GLY A 719 -47.82 -21.01 8.16
N GLY A 720 -46.90 -21.85 7.87
CA GLY A 720 -46.17 -22.83 8.59
C GLY A 720 -45.46 -23.76 7.63
N THR A 721 -44.33 -24.26 8.09
CA THR A 721 -43.78 -25.62 7.97
C THR A 721 -43.55 -26.30 6.62
N GLY A 722 -42.29 -26.73 6.44
CA GLY A 722 -42.02 -28.15 6.25
C GLY A 722 -41.35 -28.60 4.96
N GLY A 723 -40.17 -29.16 5.08
CA GLY A 723 -39.88 -30.48 4.57
C GLY A 723 -38.77 -30.63 3.51
N THR A 724 -37.58 -30.93 3.97
CA THR A 724 -36.79 -32.16 3.72
C THR A 724 -36.48 -32.67 2.32
N GLY A 725 -35.22 -33.01 2.12
CA GLY A 725 -34.67 -34.05 1.26
C GLY A 725 -33.87 -33.50 0.10
N GLY A 726 -32.60 -33.76 -0.12
CA GLY A 726 -31.82 -34.98 0.09
C GLY A 726 -31.19 -35.40 -1.23
N GLY A 727 -29.88 -35.68 -1.22
CA GLY A 727 -29.25 -36.52 -2.24
C GLY A 727 -28.27 -35.80 -3.20
N THR A 728 -26.98 -35.79 -2.92
CA THR A 728 -25.89 -36.72 -3.25
C THR A 728 -25.32 -36.64 -4.68
N THR A 729 -23.98 -36.51 -4.70
CA THR A 729 -22.96 -37.08 -5.61
C THR A 729 -22.81 -36.41 -6.99
N ALA A 730 -21.66 -36.15 -7.56
CA ALA A 730 -20.30 -36.66 -7.46
C ALA A 730 -19.36 -35.73 -8.24
N ASP A 731 -18.13 -35.63 -7.79
CA ASP A 731 -16.92 -35.36 -8.55
C ASP A 731 -16.66 -36.47 -9.55
N PRO A 732 -15.87 -36.37 -10.65
CA PRO A 732 -14.44 -36.08 -10.57
C PRO A 732 -13.76 -35.45 -11.82
N GLY A 733 -12.51 -35.02 -11.65
CA GLY A 733 -11.45 -35.27 -12.63
C GLY A 733 -10.79 -34.03 -13.24
N ALA A 734 -9.67 -33.62 -12.75
CA ALA A 734 -8.29 -33.84 -13.16
C ALA A 734 -7.90 -33.38 -14.58
N GLY A 735 -6.80 -32.62 -14.65
CA GLY A 735 -5.94 -32.51 -15.83
C GLY A 735 -5.21 -31.17 -15.95
N THR A 736 -4.04 -31.14 -15.38
CA THR A 736 -2.72 -30.74 -15.88
C THR A 736 -2.66 -29.68 -17.01
N GLU A 737 -2.06 -28.55 -16.83
CA GLU A 737 -0.66 -28.16 -17.08
C GLU A 737 -0.30 -26.88 -16.32
#